data_2afc7bd929066a3a939c511647dae3a1
#
_entry.id   2afc7bd929066a3a939c511647dae3a1
#
_cell.length_a   1.000
_cell.length_b   1.000
_cell.length_c   1.000
_cell.angle_alpha   90.00
_cell.angle_beta   90.00
_cell.angle_gamma   90.00
#
_symmetry.space_group_name_H-M   'P 1'
#
loop_
_entity.id
_entity.type
_entity.pdbx_description
1 polymer ?
#
loop_
_entity_poly.entity_id
_entity_poly.type
_entity_poly.pdbx_seq_one_letter_code
_entity_poly.pdbx_strand_id
1 'polypeptide(L)'
;MTSPTPRRVRGGGAVAVLATLALAATPLALTAPAQANPAGSGLVVSEVYGGGGNTGASYANDFVELFNPTSAPISVEGWSVQYRSASGSGTGSTPLTGSVPAGGHYLVQEAAGTNPGTALPKPDATGTLAMSGSAGIVALASKSGTVPLTDPTVVDLVGYGTATTFEGTAPAPGLSNTTADTRAASGKDTDDNKTDFTTAAPAPENTGTTTPPPGDPVERTIAQVQGTGATSPYAGQQVITDGVVTAAYPTGGFNGVYLQTAGTGGDVDLATHDASDAVFVFLGGGATYPRVGDHLRVTGTVSEYAGLTELTPGTGGVTTLADAAVAPKPAVVGYPGTDAQRETLEGMLVAPQGPFTVTDNYSTNNFAEIGLAAGTTPLPQPTDVARPGTAADAVAADNAKRRVALDDGASANYLTTLKDTPLPWLTRERSVRVGAAVTFVKPVVLDYRNSAWKLQPTAQLTADDRNDVLPATFTDTRTAAPQAVGGDLKVASFNVLNFFPHTGAAWVASGGTCSFYDDRAGNHVTVNTCSGDGPRGAAEDDDLTRQRAKIVAAINALDADVLSLEEIENSAKYAGPDHRDDALATLVDALNAAAGEQRWAYVPSPAPADRPATADEDVIRTAFIYQKAVAEPVGASHILTGAAAFDNAREPLGQVFRPVGGHADQQFLVIVNHFKSKGSGTDDGTGQGNANPDRVAQAHALVDFADGLKASSGTDRVFLTGDFNSYTQEDPLRVLYDAGYTDVGEAKAPGESTYLFDGVVGSLDHVLANDAMLGDVTGAHVWNINSVESVAYEYSRANYNATDFYAPTPYRSSDHDPLLVGFTLPTAQPVASSVSATSSPSPVVVRQTRPTVTATVTAGDVPATGGTVEVSDGGTVLGSAPVTDGTATVQLPVFAATGTRSLRVAYSGTDGVLASATALEVSVVRATPTMDTSLSPARVVKKKTHAVLTAVLAAPGQTVGGTVEVRDAAGRLLTSGALADGSVRLTLPVFASRGDEVLTVRYLGSDLAAPVSTQVTVTVTNN
;
A
#
# COMPACT_ATOMS: atom_id res chain seq x y z
N MET A 1 -1.90 9.78 5.76
CA MET A 1 -1.18 11.04 5.41
C MET A 1 -1.41 12.03 6.53
N THR A 2 -0.42 12.29 7.33
CA THR A 2 -0.53 13.17 8.50
C THR A 2 0.25 14.45 8.22
N SER A 3 -0.47 15.56 8.11
CA SER A 3 0.14 16.90 8.15
C SER A 3 0.79 17.15 9.52
N PRO A 4 1.89 17.90 9.59
CA PRO A 4 2.62 18.09 10.83
C PRO A 4 1.88 18.99 11.81
N THR A 5 1.78 18.54 13.05
CA THR A 5 1.20 19.28 14.19
C THR A 5 2.26 20.14 14.89
N PRO A 6 1.96 21.39 15.30
CA PRO A 6 2.86 22.19 16.14
C PRO A 6 2.79 21.75 17.61
N ARG A 7 3.95 21.58 18.22
CA ARG A 7 4.13 21.31 19.66
C ARG A 7 3.51 22.39 20.54
N ARG A 8 2.60 22.02 21.43
CA ARG A 8 2.17 22.85 22.57
C ARG A 8 3.02 22.57 23.80
N VAL A 9 3.57 23.61 24.36
CA VAL A 9 4.19 23.62 25.70
C VAL A 9 3.10 23.76 26.77
N ARG A 10 3.17 22.92 27.80
CA ARG A 10 2.27 22.93 28.97
C ARG A 10 2.58 24.12 29.92
N GLY A 11 1.55 24.82 30.37
CA GLY A 11 1.57 25.68 31.55
C GLY A 11 0.27 25.51 32.31
N GLY A 12 0.41 25.21 33.61
CA GLY A 12 -0.67 24.74 34.49
C GLY A 12 -1.68 25.79 34.90
N GLY A 13 -2.85 25.29 35.31
CA GLY A 13 -3.99 26.04 35.71
C GLY A 13 -3.98 26.55 37.13
N ALA A 14 -4.80 27.53 37.38
CA ALA A 14 -5.37 27.84 38.69
C ALA A 14 -6.76 28.45 38.53
N VAL A 15 -7.71 27.85 39.20
CA VAL A 15 -9.10 28.30 39.34
C VAL A 15 -9.16 29.48 40.29
N ALA A 16 -9.90 30.53 40.00
CA ALA A 16 -10.38 31.48 40.99
C ALA A 16 -11.76 32.03 40.65
N VAL A 17 -12.54 32.11 41.70
CA VAL A 17 -13.97 32.32 41.89
C VAL A 17 -14.42 33.74 41.56
N LEU A 18 -15.65 33.89 41.02
CA LEU A 18 -16.39 35.14 40.85
C LEU A 18 -16.65 35.82 42.20
N ALA A 19 -16.42 37.12 42.21
CA ALA A 19 -17.12 38.05 43.10
C ALA A 19 -17.45 39.34 42.35
N THR A 20 -18.75 39.59 42.21
CA THR A 20 -19.31 40.85 41.68
C THR A 20 -19.18 41.99 42.68
N LEU A 21 -18.58 43.11 42.27
CA LEU A 21 -18.80 44.42 42.91
C LEU A 21 -19.02 45.46 41.82
N ALA A 22 -20.19 46.05 41.83
CA ALA A 22 -20.52 47.24 41.07
C ALA A 22 -19.83 48.49 41.67
N LEU A 23 -19.02 49.18 40.87
CA LEU A 23 -18.61 50.55 41.22
C LEU A 23 -18.79 51.49 40.02
N ALA A 24 -19.29 52.66 40.34
CA ALA A 24 -19.73 53.68 39.45
C ALA A 24 -18.65 54.17 38.45
N ALA A 25 -19.01 54.26 37.19
CA ALA A 25 -18.20 54.85 36.15
C ALA A 25 -18.17 56.37 36.23
N THR A 26 -16.98 56.86 36.47
CA THR A 26 -16.64 58.21 36.00
C THR A 26 -16.06 58.10 34.60
N PRO A 27 -16.43 58.91 33.59
CA PRO A 27 -15.82 58.84 32.28
C PRO A 27 -14.38 59.37 32.38
N LEU A 28 -13.38 58.43 32.31
CA LEU A 28 -12.05 58.80 31.84
C LEU A 28 -12.19 59.18 30.37
N ALA A 29 -11.88 60.40 30.03
CA ALA A 29 -11.67 60.78 28.66
C ALA A 29 -10.52 59.96 28.12
N LEU A 30 -10.85 58.98 27.29
CA LEU A 30 -9.90 58.32 26.39
C LEU A 30 -9.39 59.44 25.47
N THR A 31 -8.12 59.84 25.64
CA THR A 31 -7.42 60.60 24.63
C THR A 31 -7.43 59.76 23.37
N ALA A 32 -8.05 60.21 22.29
CA ALA A 32 -7.98 59.58 20.99
C ALA A 32 -6.50 59.35 20.64
N PRO A 33 -6.12 58.17 20.09
CA PRO A 33 -4.81 58.00 19.50
C PRO A 33 -4.54 59.10 18.48
N ALA A 34 -3.26 59.39 18.23
CA ALA A 34 -2.88 60.34 17.18
C ALA A 34 -3.52 59.89 15.88
N GLN A 35 -4.30 60.69 15.24
CA GLN A 35 -4.93 60.40 13.97
C GLN A 35 -3.84 60.45 12.89
N ALA A 36 -3.59 59.30 12.23
CA ALA A 36 -2.90 59.27 10.97
C ALA A 36 -3.71 60.07 9.92
N ASN A 37 -3.17 60.25 8.77
CA ASN A 37 -3.67 61.21 7.79
C ASN A 37 -4.51 60.55 6.67
N PRO A 38 -5.82 60.30 6.88
CA PRO A 38 -6.69 59.60 5.92
C PRO A 38 -6.83 60.34 4.58
N ALA A 39 -6.30 61.55 4.46
CA ALA A 39 -6.36 62.33 3.24
C ALA A 39 -5.19 62.03 2.26
N GLY A 40 -4.30 61.09 2.55
CA GLY A 40 -3.14 60.75 1.71
C GLY A 40 -2.18 61.95 1.53
N SER A 41 -2.13 62.89 2.48
CA SER A 41 -1.33 64.12 2.41
C SER A 41 0.05 63.99 3.08
N GLY A 42 0.43 62.77 3.50
CA GLY A 42 1.70 62.51 4.19
C GLY A 42 2.28 61.14 3.86
N LEU A 43 3.47 60.88 4.41
CA LEU A 43 4.08 59.54 4.35
C LEU A 43 3.28 58.52 5.14
N VAL A 44 3.21 57.32 4.64
CA VAL A 44 2.60 56.16 5.31
C VAL A 44 3.63 55.00 5.41
N VAL A 45 3.43 54.11 6.38
CA VAL A 45 4.10 52.81 6.43
C VAL A 45 3.45 51.90 5.38
N SER A 46 4.21 51.50 4.38
CA SER A 46 3.72 50.67 3.31
C SER A 46 3.94 49.16 3.53
N GLU A 47 5.04 48.79 4.20
CA GLU A 47 5.31 47.39 4.50
C GLU A 47 6.04 47.22 5.84
N VAL A 48 5.66 46.13 6.58
CA VAL A 48 6.32 45.75 7.82
C VAL A 48 6.70 44.28 7.75
N TYR A 49 7.99 44.00 7.95
CA TYR A 49 8.51 42.63 8.00
C TYR A 49 9.43 42.45 9.20
N GLY A 50 9.01 41.61 10.15
CA GLY A 50 9.74 41.30 11.39
C GLY A 50 10.28 39.86 11.44
N GLY A 51 10.28 39.17 10.33
CA GLY A 51 10.74 37.77 10.23
C GLY A 51 12.22 37.62 9.87
N GLY A 52 12.94 38.72 9.66
CA GLY A 52 14.28 38.78 9.13
C GLY A 52 15.31 37.92 9.88
N GLY A 53 16.08 37.10 9.15
CA GLY A 53 17.14 36.30 9.74
C GLY A 53 16.70 35.20 10.70
N ASN A 54 15.42 34.90 10.76
CA ASN A 54 14.87 33.69 11.42
C ASN A 54 15.05 32.45 10.55
N THR A 55 14.83 31.27 11.08
CA THR A 55 14.90 30.02 10.30
C THR A 55 13.85 30.03 9.19
N GLY A 56 14.27 29.90 7.93
CA GLY A 56 13.39 29.96 6.75
C GLY A 56 12.92 31.36 6.38
N ALA A 57 13.56 32.43 6.87
CA ALA A 57 13.20 33.79 6.53
C ALA A 57 13.52 34.15 5.06
N SER A 58 12.62 34.93 4.43
CA SER A 58 12.83 35.43 3.07
C SER A 58 14.04 36.39 2.99
N TYR A 59 14.21 37.26 3.99
CA TYR A 59 15.32 38.24 4.07
C TYR A 59 16.16 38.05 5.31
N ALA A 60 17.41 38.49 5.25
CA ALA A 60 18.37 38.41 6.35
C ALA A 60 18.08 39.41 7.47
N ASN A 61 17.31 40.49 7.20
CA ASN A 61 17.03 41.58 8.10
C ASN A 61 15.53 41.82 8.22
N ASP A 62 15.12 42.29 9.39
CA ASP A 62 13.84 42.99 9.56
C ASP A 62 13.86 44.31 8.79
N PHE A 63 12.69 44.76 8.32
CA PHE A 63 12.59 46.06 7.68
C PHE A 63 11.21 46.71 7.86
N VAL A 64 11.21 48.04 7.69
CA VAL A 64 10.01 48.84 7.55
C VAL A 64 10.16 49.66 6.28
N GLU A 65 9.13 49.68 5.44
CA GLU A 65 9.07 50.50 4.25
C GLU A 65 8.06 51.60 4.40
N LEU A 66 8.43 52.77 3.89
CA LEU A 66 7.55 53.95 3.87
C LEU A 66 7.24 54.30 2.42
N PHE A 67 6.02 54.77 2.17
CA PHE A 67 5.56 55.19 0.85
C PHE A 67 5.09 56.66 0.90
N ASN A 68 5.43 57.42 -0.15
CA ASN A 68 4.98 58.79 -0.32
C ASN A 68 3.85 58.89 -1.37
N PRO A 69 2.58 58.82 -1.01
CA PRO A 69 1.47 58.89 -1.96
C PRO A 69 1.26 60.27 -2.58
N THR A 70 2.06 61.29 -2.18
CA THR A 70 1.89 62.64 -2.65
C THR A 70 2.64 62.93 -3.96
N SER A 71 2.25 64.03 -4.63
CA SER A 71 2.90 64.46 -5.89
C SER A 71 4.19 65.31 -5.68
N ALA A 72 4.71 65.43 -4.44
CA ALA A 72 5.94 66.13 -4.14
C ALA A 72 6.85 65.34 -3.20
N PRO A 73 8.17 65.45 -3.29
CA PRO A 73 9.10 64.81 -2.37
C PRO A 73 8.84 65.30 -0.92
N ILE A 74 8.92 64.39 0.05
CA ILE A 74 8.79 64.67 1.48
C ILE A 74 10.13 64.49 2.16
N SER A 75 10.64 65.52 2.87
CA SER A 75 11.85 65.38 3.67
C SER A 75 11.54 64.60 4.95
N VAL A 76 12.38 63.56 5.23
CA VAL A 76 12.34 62.77 6.47
C VAL A 76 13.51 63.12 7.39
N GLU A 77 14.19 64.21 7.13
CA GLU A 77 15.27 64.73 7.99
C GLU A 77 14.82 64.96 9.42
N GLY A 78 15.40 64.24 10.38
CA GLY A 78 15.03 64.27 11.77
C GLY A 78 13.75 63.55 12.17
N TRP A 79 13.22 62.69 11.26
CA TRP A 79 12.15 61.74 11.55
C TRP A 79 12.70 60.42 12.15
N SER A 80 11.79 59.55 12.60
CA SER A 80 12.17 58.22 13.09
C SER A 80 11.07 57.17 12.81
N VAL A 81 11.51 55.94 12.48
CA VAL A 81 10.70 54.75 12.64
C VAL A 81 10.92 54.20 14.05
N GLN A 82 9.86 53.80 14.72
CA GLN A 82 9.89 53.27 16.09
C GLN A 82 9.24 51.90 16.15
N TYR A 83 9.79 51.02 17.00
CA TYR A 83 9.23 49.73 17.27
C TYR A 83 8.97 49.49 18.75
N ARG A 84 7.87 48.79 19.04
CA ARG A 84 7.50 48.29 20.39
C ARG A 84 6.96 46.87 20.29
N SER A 85 7.09 46.09 21.37
CA SER A 85 6.42 44.79 21.48
C SER A 85 4.88 44.96 21.36
N ALA A 86 4.18 43.84 21.11
CA ALA A 86 2.72 43.85 21.00
C ALA A 86 1.98 44.42 22.24
N SER A 87 2.59 44.35 23.43
CA SER A 87 2.06 44.95 24.67
C SER A 87 2.42 46.44 24.84
N GLY A 88 3.08 47.04 23.87
CA GLY A 88 3.53 48.43 23.93
C GLY A 88 4.80 48.67 24.77
N SER A 89 5.42 47.61 25.30
CA SER A 89 6.65 47.71 26.11
C SER A 89 7.91 47.57 25.23
N GLY A 90 9.04 48.07 25.72
CA GLY A 90 10.32 48.04 24.99
C GLY A 90 10.30 49.03 23.81
N THR A 91 10.98 50.18 23.93
CA THR A 91 10.96 51.21 22.87
C THR A 91 12.34 51.36 22.25
N GLY A 92 12.38 51.30 20.93
CA GLY A 92 13.55 51.68 20.13
C GLY A 92 13.16 52.54 18.95
N SER A 93 14.10 53.27 18.37
CA SER A 93 13.87 54.10 17.17
C SER A 93 15.05 54.12 16.26
N THR A 94 14.79 54.10 14.94
CA THR A 94 15.77 54.32 13.87
C THR A 94 15.58 55.72 13.29
N PRO A 95 16.59 56.58 13.35
CA PRO A 95 16.51 57.93 12.78
C PRO A 95 16.53 57.86 11.25
N LEU A 96 15.73 58.70 10.61
CA LEU A 96 15.66 58.86 9.17
C LEU A 96 16.37 60.11 8.70
N THR A 97 16.87 60.10 7.48
CA THR A 97 17.56 61.25 6.85
C THR A 97 17.20 61.31 5.36
N GLY A 98 17.34 62.46 4.75
CA GLY A 98 17.09 62.66 3.31
C GLY A 98 15.63 62.95 3.00
N SER A 99 15.13 62.42 1.86
CA SER A 99 13.74 62.61 1.41
C SER A 99 13.22 61.43 0.63
N VAL A 100 11.90 61.23 0.71
CA VAL A 100 11.16 60.23 -0.06
C VAL A 100 10.59 60.88 -1.31
N PRO A 101 10.96 60.44 -2.55
CA PRO A 101 10.43 60.99 -3.79
C PRO A 101 8.89 60.96 -3.85
N ALA A 102 8.29 61.79 -4.68
CA ALA A 102 6.85 61.72 -4.99
C ALA A 102 6.53 60.35 -5.60
N GLY A 103 5.55 59.60 -5.06
CA GLY A 103 5.22 58.25 -5.49
C GLY A 103 6.34 57.20 -5.25
N GLY A 104 7.33 57.53 -4.41
CA GLY A 104 8.49 56.68 -4.14
C GLY A 104 8.44 56.04 -2.76
N HIS A 105 9.26 54.99 -2.61
CA HIS A 105 9.44 54.24 -1.38
C HIS A 105 10.69 54.66 -0.62
N TYR A 106 10.81 54.29 0.64
CA TYR A 106 11.97 54.52 1.49
C TYR A 106 12.16 53.30 2.41
N LEU A 107 13.26 52.56 2.20
CA LEU A 107 13.53 51.34 2.93
C LEU A 107 14.36 51.54 4.18
N VAL A 108 13.82 51.18 5.32
CA VAL A 108 14.49 51.16 6.62
C VAL A 108 14.87 49.73 6.98
N GLN A 109 16.14 49.40 6.81
CA GLN A 109 16.67 48.11 7.28
C GLN A 109 16.79 48.11 8.79
N GLU A 110 16.36 47.07 9.45
CA GLU A 110 16.46 46.88 10.88
C GLU A 110 17.36 45.66 11.25
N ALA A 111 17.19 45.04 12.42
CA ALA A 111 18.09 44.04 12.92
C ALA A 111 18.25 42.82 11.94
N ALA A 112 19.45 42.29 11.91
CA ALA A 112 19.71 40.99 11.27
C ALA A 112 19.55 39.85 12.28
N GLY A 113 19.05 38.73 11.85
CA GLY A 113 19.09 37.49 12.63
C GLY A 113 20.36 36.67 12.35
N THR A 114 20.38 35.44 12.83
CA THR A 114 21.56 34.54 12.73
C THR A 114 21.51 33.57 11.55
N ASN A 115 20.35 33.46 10.90
CA ASN A 115 20.18 32.55 9.78
C ASN A 115 20.34 33.31 8.44
N PRO A 116 20.89 32.66 7.40
CA PRO A 116 21.00 33.28 6.09
C PRO A 116 19.62 33.52 5.47
N GLY A 117 19.39 34.71 4.95
CA GLY A 117 18.27 35.10 4.11
C GLY A 117 18.79 35.86 2.92
N THR A 118 17.92 36.26 1.99
CA THR A 118 18.28 37.16 0.90
C THR A 118 18.66 38.52 1.49
N ALA A 119 19.71 39.17 0.97
CA ALA A 119 20.06 40.51 1.37
C ALA A 119 18.95 41.50 0.89
N LEU A 120 18.59 42.48 1.73
CA LEU A 120 17.70 43.54 1.31
C LEU A 120 18.31 44.34 0.13
N PRO A 121 17.49 45.01 -0.73
CA PRO A 121 17.95 46.09 -1.58
C PRO A 121 18.72 47.12 -0.74
N LYS A 122 19.54 47.93 -1.37
CA LYS A 122 20.31 48.95 -0.64
C LYS A 122 19.36 49.82 0.21
N PRO A 123 19.40 49.75 1.54
CA PRO A 123 18.48 50.53 2.37
C PRO A 123 18.78 52.04 2.34
N ASP A 124 17.76 52.88 2.54
CA ASP A 124 17.86 54.33 2.64
C ASP A 124 18.24 54.73 4.07
N ALA A 125 17.82 53.93 5.06
CA ALA A 125 18.24 54.07 6.46
C ALA A 125 18.56 52.70 7.07
N THR A 126 19.43 52.67 8.10
CA THR A 126 19.82 51.43 8.77
C THR A 126 19.68 51.59 10.27
N GLY A 127 18.92 50.70 10.89
CA GLY A 127 18.72 50.61 12.32
C GLY A 127 19.13 49.23 12.86
N THR A 128 18.75 48.99 14.10
CA THR A 128 19.06 47.75 14.83
C THR A 128 17.88 47.25 15.64
N LEU A 129 16.67 47.63 15.29
CA LEU A 129 15.45 47.21 16.01
C LEU A 129 15.17 45.75 15.66
N ALA A 130 15.18 44.87 16.68
CA ALA A 130 14.75 43.49 16.54
C ALA A 130 13.22 43.45 16.65
N MET A 131 12.58 43.30 15.51
CA MET A 131 11.13 43.22 15.40
C MET A 131 10.64 41.77 15.58
N SER A 132 9.41 41.66 16.07
CA SER A 132 8.82 40.29 16.20
C SER A 132 8.23 39.86 14.86
N GLY A 133 8.51 38.61 14.45
CA GLY A 133 7.95 37.97 13.26
C GLY A 133 6.45 37.60 13.38
N SER A 134 5.75 37.97 14.45
CA SER A 134 4.34 37.60 14.61
C SER A 134 3.43 38.72 15.17
N ALA A 135 3.95 39.67 15.99
CA ALA A 135 3.13 40.69 16.57
C ALA A 135 3.98 41.85 17.12
N GLY A 136 3.58 43.08 16.88
CA GLY A 136 4.31 44.28 17.33
C GLY A 136 3.60 45.55 16.97
N ILE A 137 4.26 46.68 17.26
CA ILE A 137 3.76 48.04 16.96
C ILE A 137 4.89 48.81 16.28
N VAL A 138 4.65 49.28 15.07
CA VAL A 138 5.52 50.20 14.32
C VAL A 138 4.88 51.59 14.31
N ALA A 139 5.65 52.63 14.53
CA ALA A 139 5.18 53.99 14.41
C ALA A 139 6.17 54.85 13.61
N LEU A 140 5.67 55.64 12.67
CA LEU A 140 6.41 56.65 11.96
C LEU A 140 6.20 58.02 12.69
N ALA A 141 7.26 58.68 13.11
CA ALA A 141 7.16 59.95 13.78
C ALA A 141 7.99 61.02 13.06
N SER A 142 7.41 62.22 12.89
CA SER A 142 8.09 63.40 12.32
C SER A 142 9.06 64.06 13.28
N LYS A 143 9.67 63.27 14.17
CA LYS A 143 10.61 63.69 15.21
C LYS A 143 11.63 62.59 15.47
N SER A 144 12.86 62.95 15.70
CA SER A 144 13.93 62.01 16.01
C SER A 144 13.80 61.43 17.43
N GLY A 145 14.23 60.19 17.63
CA GLY A 145 14.18 59.44 18.89
C GLY A 145 12.79 58.88 19.19
N THR A 146 12.65 58.26 20.35
CA THR A 146 11.38 57.63 20.77
C THR A 146 10.42 58.63 21.37
N VAL A 147 9.19 58.65 20.89
CA VAL A 147 8.07 59.47 21.44
C VAL A 147 6.94 58.55 21.91
N PRO A 148 6.07 59.00 22.85
CA PRO A 148 4.83 58.27 23.14
C PRO A 148 4.00 58.03 21.88
N LEU A 149 3.29 56.91 21.77
CA LEU A 149 2.42 56.63 20.60
C LEU A 149 1.26 57.62 20.45
N THR A 150 0.96 58.39 21.50
CA THR A 150 -0.03 59.50 21.52
C THR A 150 0.59 60.87 21.25
N ASP A 151 1.88 60.96 20.93
CA ASP A 151 2.55 62.19 20.58
C ASP A 151 2.01 62.72 19.25
N PRO A 152 1.68 64.01 19.12
CA PRO A 152 1.15 64.57 17.86
C PRO A 152 2.14 64.55 16.69
N THR A 153 3.39 64.16 16.93
CA THR A 153 4.39 63.97 15.88
C THR A 153 4.34 62.54 15.28
N VAL A 154 3.54 61.60 15.82
CA VAL A 154 3.29 60.30 15.17
C VAL A 154 2.43 60.54 13.93
N VAL A 155 2.91 60.10 12.80
CA VAL A 155 2.32 60.37 11.47
C VAL A 155 1.51 59.18 11.00
N ASP A 156 1.98 57.97 11.29
CA ASP A 156 1.32 56.68 10.96
C ASP A 156 1.68 55.65 12.04
N LEU A 157 0.76 54.75 12.35
CA LEU A 157 0.91 53.75 13.37
C LEU A 157 0.33 52.40 12.92
N VAL A 158 1.16 51.37 12.91
CA VAL A 158 0.77 50.02 12.53
C VAL A 158 0.95 49.05 13.69
N GLY A 159 -0.17 48.62 14.27
CA GLY A 159 -0.19 47.50 15.20
C GLY A 159 -0.55 46.22 14.47
N TYR A 160 0.25 45.15 14.58
CA TYR A 160 0.04 43.92 13.88
C TYR A 160 -0.01 42.69 14.81
N GLY A 161 -0.67 41.61 14.36
CA GLY A 161 -0.87 40.40 15.14
C GLY A 161 -1.70 40.59 16.38
N THR A 162 -1.11 40.40 17.56
CA THR A 162 -1.78 40.58 18.87
C THR A 162 -1.47 41.93 19.52
N ALA A 163 -1.15 42.95 18.74
CA ALA A 163 -0.84 44.26 19.23
C ALA A 163 -2.00 44.86 20.05
N THR A 164 -1.69 45.51 21.19
CA THR A 164 -2.69 46.14 22.07
C THR A 164 -2.96 47.60 21.70
N THR A 165 -2.15 48.18 20.83
CA THR A 165 -2.32 49.56 20.29
C THR A 165 -2.21 49.46 18.76
N PHE A 166 -3.21 49.97 18.10
CA PHE A 166 -3.38 49.94 16.64
C PHE A 166 -4.37 51.03 16.24
N GLU A 167 -4.43 51.35 14.97
CA GLU A 167 -5.44 52.24 14.42
C GLU A 167 -6.71 51.46 14.05
N GLY A 168 -7.86 52.05 14.27
CA GLY A 168 -9.17 51.56 13.86
C GLY A 168 -9.74 50.44 14.69
N THR A 169 -10.31 49.43 13.99
CA THR A 169 -11.16 48.38 14.59
C THR A 169 -10.40 47.17 15.10
N ALA A 170 -9.26 46.85 14.52
CA ALA A 170 -8.39 45.75 14.92
C ALA A 170 -6.97 45.94 14.35
N PRO A 171 -5.94 45.29 14.91
CA PRO A 171 -4.60 45.32 14.34
C PRO A 171 -4.55 44.71 12.93
N ALA A 172 -3.51 45.05 12.19
CA ALA A 172 -3.11 44.35 10.96
C ALA A 172 -2.91 42.84 11.21
N PRO A 173 -2.91 41.98 10.19
CA PRO A 173 -2.65 40.55 10.35
C PRO A 173 -1.34 40.24 11.10
N GLY A 174 -1.16 39.00 11.55
CA GLY A 174 0.11 38.56 12.13
C GLY A 174 1.10 38.13 11.04
N LEU A 175 2.34 38.53 11.20
CA LEU A 175 3.44 38.21 10.29
C LEU A 175 3.94 36.77 10.42
N SER A 176 4.82 36.35 9.51
CA SER A 176 5.60 35.11 9.61
C SER A 176 7.04 35.34 9.11
N ASN A 177 7.85 34.30 9.11
CA ASN A 177 9.21 34.38 8.53
C ASN A 177 9.21 34.60 7.00
N THR A 178 8.09 34.34 6.33
CA THR A 178 7.94 34.41 4.87
C THR A 178 6.86 35.41 4.42
N THR A 179 6.19 36.07 5.34
CA THR A 179 5.14 37.07 5.01
C THR A 179 5.36 38.40 5.74
N ALA A 180 5.06 39.48 5.06
CA ALA A 180 4.99 40.84 5.57
C ALA A 180 3.54 41.33 5.62
N ASP A 181 3.24 42.36 6.42
CA ASP A 181 2.03 43.15 6.29
C ASP A 181 2.26 44.27 5.29
N THR A 182 1.53 44.23 4.19
CA THR A 182 1.67 45.17 3.09
C THR A 182 0.40 45.99 2.96
N ARG A 183 0.53 47.32 2.89
CA ARG A 183 -0.55 48.25 2.61
C ARG A 183 -0.86 48.24 1.11
N ALA A 184 -2.11 48.45 0.71
CA ALA A 184 -2.48 48.54 -0.69
C ALA A 184 -1.60 49.57 -1.45
N ALA A 185 -1.22 49.23 -2.70
CA ALA A 185 -0.28 50.02 -3.52
C ALA A 185 -0.67 51.49 -3.75
N SER A 186 -1.94 51.85 -3.52
CA SER A 186 -2.39 53.24 -3.54
C SER A 186 -1.86 54.09 -2.41
N GLY A 187 -1.23 53.49 -1.38
CA GLY A 187 -0.81 54.17 -0.15
C GLY A 187 -1.98 54.74 0.65
N LYS A 188 -3.20 54.24 0.43
CA LYS A 188 -4.39 54.72 1.12
C LYS A 188 -4.32 54.31 2.58
N ASP A 189 -4.43 55.30 3.45
CA ASP A 189 -4.55 55.15 4.88
C ASP A 189 -5.98 55.50 5.29
N THR A 190 -6.65 54.57 5.99
CA THR A 190 -8.03 54.75 6.44
C THR A 190 -8.13 54.85 7.95
N ASP A 191 -7.02 55.01 8.66
CA ASP A 191 -6.95 54.92 10.13
C ASP A 191 -7.55 53.59 10.67
N ASP A 192 -7.42 52.50 9.93
CA ASP A 192 -7.85 51.15 10.35
C ASP A 192 -6.87 50.08 9.83
N ASN A 193 -5.90 49.69 10.68
CA ASN A 193 -4.86 48.77 10.31
C ASN A 193 -5.40 47.45 9.75
N LYS A 194 -6.56 46.98 10.24
CA LYS A 194 -7.20 45.76 9.73
C LYS A 194 -7.65 45.90 8.27
N THR A 195 -8.09 47.09 7.89
CA THR A 195 -8.60 47.39 6.54
C THR A 195 -7.46 47.71 5.56
N ASP A 196 -6.41 48.35 6.08
CA ASP A 196 -5.32 48.88 5.24
C ASP A 196 -4.24 47.88 4.90
N PHE A 197 -4.08 46.83 5.71
CA PHE A 197 -3.02 45.83 5.54
C PHE A 197 -3.52 44.43 5.22
N THR A 198 -2.77 43.78 4.38
CA THR A 198 -2.92 42.35 4.06
C THR A 198 -1.56 41.63 4.14
N THR A 199 -1.53 40.34 4.46
CA THR A 199 -0.30 39.60 4.44
C THR A 199 0.08 39.22 3.00
N ALA A 200 1.32 39.51 2.61
CA ALA A 200 1.92 39.13 1.32
C ALA A 200 3.35 38.63 1.50
N ALA A 201 3.96 38.10 0.43
CA ALA A 201 5.41 37.87 0.41
C ALA A 201 6.13 39.25 0.52
N PRO A 202 7.19 39.37 1.37
CA PRO A 202 7.88 40.65 1.51
C PRO A 202 8.55 41.10 0.21
N ALA A 203 8.33 42.40 -0.17
CA ALA A 203 8.80 42.94 -1.43
C ALA A 203 9.43 44.38 -1.21
N PRO A 204 10.53 44.48 -0.46
CA PRO A 204 11.09 45.77 -0.03
C PRO A 204 11.59 46.62 -1.19
N GLU A 205 11.12 47.88 -1.25
CA GLU A 205 11.51 48.91 -2.22
C GLU A 205 12.21 50.09 -1.54
N ASN A 206 13.14 50.74 -2.26
CA ASN A 206 13.92 51.89 -1.76
C ASN A 206 13.72 53.14 -2.61
N THR A 207 14.34 54.28 -2.22
CA THR A 207 14.26 55.55 -2.98
C THR A 207 14.79 55.48 -4.42
N GLY A 208 15.50 54.41 -4.79
CA GLY A 208 15.96 54.11 -6.16
C GLY A 208 14.90 53.42 -7.02
N THR A 209 13.85 52.89 -6.38
CA THR A 209 12.71 52.28 -7.04
C THR A 209 11.65 53.37 -7.21
N THR A 210 11.66 54.05 -8.33
CA THR A 210 10.61 55.07 -8.64
C THR A 210 9.50 54.35 -9.39
N THR A 211 8.40 54.05 -8.72
CA THR A 211 7.12 53.88 -9.41
C THR A 211 6.70 55.27 -9.89
N PRO A 212 6.55 55.54 -11.22
CA PRO A 212 6.06 56.85 -11.65
C PRO A 212 4.67 57.10 -11.04
N PRO A 213 4.34 58.34 -10.59
CA PRO A 213 2.98 58.65 -10.22
C PRO A 213 2.05 58.28 -11.38
N PRO A 214 0.78 57.85 -11.09
CA PRO A 214 -0.15 57.54 -12.15
C PRO A 214 -0.24 58.70 -13.13
N GLY A 215 0.46 58.55 -14.27
CA GLY A 215 0.30 59.46 -15.39
C GLY A 215 -1.09 59.24 -16.01
N ASP A 216 -1.50 60.10 -16.94
CA ASP A 216 -2.69 59.79 -17.74
C ASP A 216 -2.59 58.36 -18.30
N PRO A 217 -3.68 57.56 -18.25
CA PRO A 217 -3.68 56.19 -18.76
C PRO A 217 -3.16 56.15 -20.19
N VAL A 218 -2.19 55.25 -20.49
CA VAL A 218 -1.51 55.17 -21.78
C VAL A 218 -2.08 54.00 -22.57
N GLU A 219 -2.43 54.24 -23.85
CA GLU A 219 -2.83 53.15 -24.74
C GLU A 219 -1.70 52.15 -24.93
N ARG A 220 -1.96 50.89 -24.69
CA ARG A 220 -1.07 49.72 -24.91
C ARG A 220 -1.85 48.58 -25.55
N THR A 221 -1.23 47.83 -26.43
CA THR A 221 -1.74 46.53 -26.84
C THR A 221 -1.62 45.54 -25.67
N ILE A 222 -2.46 44.54 -25.63
CA ILE A 222 -2.37 43.48 -24.62
C ILE A 222 -0.97 42.84 -24.61
N ALA A 223 -0.38 42.55 -25.79
CA ALA A 223 0.96 42.01 -25.89
C ALA A 223 2.07 42.95 -25.31
N GLN A 224 1.86 44.30 -25.41
CA GLN A 224 2.74 45.21 -24.71
C GLN A 224 2.53 45.22 -23.20
N VAL A 225 1.29 45.07 -22.73
CA VAL A 225 0.99 44.95 -21.30
C VAL A 225 1.62 43.70 -20.70
N GLN A 226 1.50 42.56 -21.38
CA GLN A 226 2.12 41.31 -20.98
C GLN A 226 3.66 41.39 -20.97
N GLY A 227 4.23 41.95 -22.02
CA GLY A 227 5.69 41.96 -22.21
C GLY A 227 6.20 40.58 -22.66
N THR A 228 7.52 40.39 -22.60
CA THR A 228 8.24 39.16 -23.07
C THR A 228 8.83 38.37 -21.92
N GLY A 229 8.45 38.65 -20.68
CA GLY A 229 8.93 38.00 -19.48
C GLY A 229 7.79 37.63 -18.55
N ALA A 230 8.13 37.03 -17.42
CA ALA A 230 7.17 36.56 -16.42
C ALA A 230 6.49 37.69 -15.60
N THR A 231 6.80 38.94 -15.89
CA THR A 231 6.19 40.10 -15.26
C THR A 231 5.98 41.21 -16.27
N SER A 232 4.88 41.92 -16.16
CA SER A 232 4.55 43.03 -17.05
C SER A 232 5.53 44.20 -16.89
N PRO A 233 6.02 44.80 -17.99
CA PRO A 233 6.82 46.04 -17.93
C PRO A 233 6.00 47.26 -17.50
N TYR A 234 4.68 47.13 -17.32
CA TYR A 234 3.74 48.19 -16.91
C TYR A 234 3.15 47.93 -15.55
N ALA A 235 3.65 46.96 -14.75
CA ALA A 235 3.20 46.74 -13.41
C ALA A 235 3.14 48.04 -12.59
N GLY A 236 2.03 48.24 -11.88
CA GLY A 236 1.75 49.49 -11.14
C GLY A 236 1.25 50.68 -11.96
N GLN A 237 1.24 50.63 -13.30
CA GLN A 237 0.83 51.69 -14.19
C GLN A 237 -0.61 51.53 -14.68
N GLN A 238 -1.26 52.67 -14.97
CA GLN A 238 -2.56 52.68 -15.64
C GLN A 238 -2.41 52.59 -17.15
N VAL A 239 -3.10 51.62 -17.75
CA VAL A 239 -3.13 51.44 -19.22
C VAL A 239 -4.55 51.42 -19.75
N ILE A 240 -4.67 51.74 -21.03
CA ILE A 240 -5.89 51.52 -21.83
C ILE A 240 -5.59 50.47 -22.84
N THR A 241 -6.42 49.38 -22.86
CA THR A 241 -6.32 48.33 -23.88
C THR A 241 -7.67 47.87 -24.38
N ASP A 242 -7.72 47.31 -25.55
CA ASP A 242 -8.95 46.81 -26.19
C ASP A 242 -8.80 45.30 -26.46
N GLY A 243 -9.91 44.58 -26.34
CA GLY A 243 -9.91 43.15 -26.67
C GLY A 243 -11.32 42.54 -26.64
N VAL A 244 -11.40 41.25 -26.96
CA VAL A 244 -12.63 40.47 -26.95
C VAL A 244 -12.60 39.51 -25.76
N VAL A 245 -13.70 39.42 -25.03
CA VAL A 245 -13.85 38.51 -23.92
C VAL A 245 -13.84 37.05 -24.40
N THR A 246 -12.89 36.27 -23.95
CA THR A 246 -12.75 34.83 -24.29
C THR A 246 -13.23 33.89 -23.20
N ALA A 247 -13.23 34.36 -21.92
CA ALA A 247 -13.76 33.62 -20.78
C ALA A 247 -14.31 34.56 -19.71
N ALA A 248 -15.31 34.11 -18.93
CA ALA A 248 -15.94 34.94 -17.90
C ALA A 248 -16.29 34.12 -16.66
N TYR A 249 -15.87 34.60 -15.46
CA TYR A 249 -16.03 33.93 -14.17
C TYR A 249 -16.69 34.84 -13.14
N PRO A 250 -18.01 35.04 -13.23
CA PRO A 250 -18.77 35.89 -12.29
C PRO A 250 -18.95 35.26 -10.91
N THR A 251 -18.69 33.97 -10.79
CA THR A 251 -18.82 33.14 -9.57
C THR A 251 -17.58 32.24 -9.41
N GLY A 252 -17.48 31.51 -8.31
CA GLY A 252 -16.37 30.57 -8.09
C GLY A 252 -15.10 31.19 -7.53
N GLY A 253 -15.00 32.54 -7.40
CA GLY A 253 -13.91 33.21 -6.73
C GLY A 253 -12.92 33.95 -7.64
N PHE A 254 -12.85 33.67 -8.95
CA PHE A 254 -11.95 34.40 -9.87
C PHE A 254 -12.39 35.85 -10.04
N ASN A 255 -13.69 36.10 -10.10
CA ASN A 255 -14.29 37.44 -10.16
C ASN A 255 -13.74 38.30 -11.30
N GLY A 256 -13.53 37.74 -12.49
CA GLY A 256 -12.93 38.44 -13.62
C GLY A 256 -13.27 37.81 -14.97
N VAL A 257 -12.65 38.37 -16.02
CA VAL A 257 -12.77 37.88 -17.39
C VAL A 257 -11.38 37.82 -18.04
N TYR A 258 -11.17 36.93 -18.99
CA TYR A 258 -10.02 36.99 -19.92
C TYR A 258 -10.40 37.82 -21.14
N LEU A 259 -9.52 38.77 -21.46
CA LEU A 259 -9.61 39.65 -22.60
C LEU A 259 -8.48 39.31 -23.60
N GLN A 260 -8.79 39.04 -24.84
CA GLN A 260 -7.79 38.70 -25.84
C GLN A 260 -7.89 39.63 -27.05
N THR A 261 -6.76 40.01 -27.61
CA THR A 261 -6.66 40.88 -28.80
C THR A 261 -7.48 40.33 -29.96
N ALA A 262 -8.30 41.14 -30.57
CA ALA A 262 -9.21 40.76 -31.65
C ALA A 262 -8.49 40.07 -32.82
N GLY A 263 -8.98 38.91 -33.25
CA GLY A 263 -8.49 38.16 -34.41
C GLY A 263 -7.21 37.37 -34.18
N THR A 264 -6.58 37.44 -32.98
CA THR A 264 -5.38 36.65 -32.64
C THR A 264 -5.68 35.19 -32.35
N GLY A 265 -4.64 34.35 -32.16
CA GLY A 265 -4.71 32.92 -32.03
C GLY A 265 -4.69 32.19 -33.38
N GLY A 266 -5.26 30.96 -33.41
CA GLY A 266 -5.13 30.06 -34.57
C GLY A 266 -3.82 29.31 -34.55
N ASP A 267 -3.17 29.15 -35.70
CA ASP A 267 -1.85 28.52 -35.79
C ASP A 267 -0.81 29.46 -35.21
N VAL A 268 -0.33 29.20 -33.99
CA VAL A 268 0.70 30.00 -33.30
C VAL A 268 2.04 29.26 -33.36
N ASP A 269 3.07 29.92 -33.83
CA ASP A 269 4.45 29.42 -33.80
C ASP A 269 5.15 29.92 -32.54
N LEU A 270 5.30 29.02 -31.53
CA LEU A 270 5.96 29.31 -30.25
C LEU A 270 7.42 29.73 -30.36
N ALA A 271 8.08 29.57 -31.54
CA ALA A 271 9.43 30.02 -31.75
C ALA A 271 9.52 31.54 -32.07
N THR A 272 8.39 32.14 -32.44
CA THR A 272 8.31 33.55 -32.86
C THR A 272 7.21 34.34 -32.17
N HIS A 273 6.43 33.70 -31.32
CA HIS A 273 5.38 34.34 -30.52
C HIS A 273 5.98 34.80 -29.18
N ASP A 274 6.33 36.08 -29.08
CA ASP A 274 7.16 36.60 -28.01
C ASP A 274 6.39 37.12 -26.78
N ALA A 275 5.08 37.36 -26.89
CA ALA A 275 4.26 37.88 -25.81
C ALA A 275 2.80 37.42 -25.95
N SER A 276 2.11 37.26 -24.83
CA SER A 276 0.70 36.86 -24.84
C SER A 276 -0.20 37.97 -25.45
N ASP A 277 -1.16 37.54 -26.25
CA ASP A 277 -2.25 38.38 -26.77
C ASP A 277 -3.44 38.51 -25.83
N ALA A 278 -3.38 37.96 -24.61
CA ALA A 278 -4.50 37.97 -23.65
C ALA A 278 -4.07 38.46 -22.26
N VAL A 279 -5.02 38.96 -21.49
CA VAL A 279 -4.80 39.42 -20.11
C VAL A 279 -6.04 39.17 -19.26
N PHE A 280 -5.86 38.88 -17.99
CA PHE A 280 -6.94 38.77 -17.03
C PHE A 280 -7.42 40.17 -16.59
N VAL A 281 -8.74 40.38 -16.48
CA VAL A 281 -9.34 41.63 -15.98
C VAL A 281 -10.14 41.31 -14.73
N PHE A 282 -9.65 41.71 -13.58
CA PHE A 282 -10.32 41.54 -12.28
C PHE A 282 -11.41 42.60 -12.10
N LEU A 283 -12.67 42.16 -11.99
CA LEU A 283 -13.85 43.02 -11.88
C LEU A 283 -14.38 43.11 -10.44
N GLY A 284 -13.98 42.20 -9.57
CA GLY A 284 -14.50 42.09 -8.20
C GLY A 284 -15.88 41.46 -8.10
N GLY A 285 -16.21 40.99 -6.87
CA GLY A 285 -17.50 40.34 -6.62
C GLY A 285 -18.69 41.30 -6.77
N GLY A 286 -19.79 40.86 -7.36
CA GLY A 286 -21.03 41.65 -7.55
C GLY A 286 -21.00 42.66 -8.70
N ALA A 287 -19.94 42.68 -9.51
CA ALA A 287 -19.89 43.50 -10.73
C ALA A 287 -20.88 43.00 -11.81
N THR A 288 -21.19 43.85 -12.79
CA THR A 288 -21.86 43.45 -14.01
C THR A 288 -20.82 42.86 -14.97
N TYR A 289 -20.90 41.53 -15.23
CA TYR A 289 -19.92 40.87 -16.07
C TYR A 289 -20.25 40.98 -17.55
N PRO A 290 -19.25 41.32 -18.41
CA PRO A 290 -19.34 41.19 -19.85
C PRO A 290 -19.53 39.72 -20.24
N ARG A 291 -20.09 39.52 -21.43
CA ARG A 291 -20.29 38.16 -22.00
C ARG A 291 -19.12 37.76 -22.86
N VAL A 292 -18.85 36.48 -22.95
CA VAL A 292 -17.94 35.95 -23.96
C VAL A 292 -18.33 36.42 -25.34
N GLY A 293 -17.38 36.99 -26.06
CA GLY A 293 -17.58 37.63 -27.37
C GLY A 293 -17.80 39.15 -27.33
N ASP A 294 -18.05 39.76 -26.18
CA ASP A 294 -18.14 41.22 -26.07
C ASP A 294 -16.76 41.86 -26.38
N HIS A 295 -16.76 42.96 -27.17
CA HIS A 295 -15.60 43.78 -27.44
C HIS A 295 -15.49 44.86 -26.38
N LEU A 296 -14.42 44.92 -25.62
CA LEU A 296 -14.24 45.83 -24.50
C LEU A 296 -13.04 46.73 -24.71
N ARG A 297 -13.18 47.96 -24.17
CA ARG A 297 -12.09 48.86 -23.85
C ARG A 297 -11.97 48.91 -22.32
N VAL A 298 -10.77 48.63 -21.82
CA VAL A 298 -10.46 48.55 -20.41
C VAL A 298 -9.40 49.62 -20.08
N THR A 299 -9.71 50.45 -19.09
CA THR A 299 -8.76 51.36 -18.43
C THR A 299 -8.55 50.81 -17.02
N GLY A 300 -7.36 50.31 -16.73
CA GLY A 300 -7.07 49.67 -15.45
C GLY A 300 -5.61 49.79 -15.05
N THR A 301 -5.34 49.54 -13.77
CA THR A 301 -3.99 49.38 -13.25
C THR A 301 -3.50 47.99 -13.55
N VAL A 302 -2.28 47.85 -14.07
CA VAL A 302 -1.61 46.56 -14.28
C VAL A 302 -1.05 46.08 -12.94
N SER A 303 -1.31 44.84 -12.56
CA SER A 303 -0.74 44.22 -11.38
C SER A 303 -0.29 42.78 -11.67
N GLU A 304 0.66 42.30 -10.87
CA GLU A 304 1.06 40.92 -10.83
C GLU A 304 0.42 40.26 -9.61
N TYR A 305 -0.56 39.40 -9.84
CA TYR A 305 -1.22 38.68 -8.74
C TYR A 305 -0.78 37.21 -8.74
N ALA A 306 0.08 36.85 -7.80
CA ALA A 306 0.62 35.49 -7.66
C ALA A 306 1.25 34.93 -8.97
N GLY A 307 1.88 35.83 -9.76
CA GLY A 307 2.53 35.52 -11.03
C GLY A 307 1.64 35.61 -12.27
N LEU A 308 0.37 35.98 -12.11
CA LEU A 308 -0.56 36.26 -13.23
C LEU A 308 -0.59 37.76 -13.49
N THR A 309 -0.35 38.19 -14.74
CA THR A 309 -0.55 39.59 -15.14
C THR A 309 -2.05 39.89 -15.23
N GLU A 310 -2.52 40.89 -14.45
CA GLU A 310 -3.93 41.30 -14.46
C GLU A 310 -4.13 42.80 -14.55
N LEU A 311 -5.32 43.17 -15.03
CA LEU A 311 -5.81 44.56 -15.05
C LEU A 311 -6.89 44.73 -13.99
N THR A 312 -6.75 45.71 -13.09
CA THR A 312 -7.79 46.10 -12.16
C THR A 312 -8.40 47.43 -12.59
N PRO A 313 -9.60 47.44 -13.25
CA PRO A 313 -10.25 48.65 -13.67
C PRO A 313 -10.85 49.44 -12.49
N GLY A 314 -10.71 50.75 -12.52
CA GLY A 314 -11.45 51.63 -11.63
C GLY A 314 -12.95 51.73 -12.01
N THR A 315 -13.71 52.47 -11.21
CA THR A 315 -15.15 52.71 -11.50
C THR A 315 -15.33 53.33 -12.89
N GLY A 316 -16.07 52.65 -13.78
CA GLY A 316 -16.28 53.08 -15.17
C GLY A 316 -15.10 52.78 -16.11
N GLY A 317 -14.07 52.04 -15.65
CA GLY A 317 -12.90 51.67 -16.44
C GLY A 317 -13.17 50.60 -17.48
N VAL A 318 -14.37 50.02 -17.53
CA VAL A 318 -14.77 49.01 -18.55
C VAL A 318 -15.88 49.58 -19.42
N THR A 319 -15.67 49.57 -20.73
CA THR A 319 -16.68 50.06 -21.71
C THR A 319 -16.84 48.99 -22.80
N THR A 320 -18.07 48.61 -23.06
CA THR A 320 -18.38 47.74 -24.22
C THR A 320 -18.41 48.59 -25.50
N LEU A 321 -17.64 48.23 -26.48
CA LEU A 321 -17.54 48.87 -27.77
C LEU A 321 -18.69 48.41 -28.68
N ALA A 322 -19.22 49.34 -29.48
CA ALA A 322 -20.37 49.03 -30.35
C ALA A 322 -20.00 48.36 -31.65
N ASP A 323 -18.75 48.44 -32.08
CA ASP A 323 -18.19 47.86 -33.30
C ASP A 323 -17.91 46.36 -33.13
N ALA A 324 -18.27 45.59 -34.13
CA ALA A 324 -18.01 44.17 -34.18
C ALA A 324 -16.49 43.91 -34.36
N ALA A 325 -15.89 43.30 -33.35
CA ALA A 325 -14.49 42.84 -33.45
C ALA A 325 -14.41 41.45 -34.05
N VAL A 326 -13.25 41.13 -34.66
CA VAL A 326 -12.97 39.78 -35.13
C VAL A 326 -12.72 38.89 -33.91
N ALA A 327 -13.53 37.84 -33.73
CA ALA A 327 -13.38 36.94 -32.58
C ALA A 327 -11.97 36.31 -32.55
N PRO A 328 -11.33 36.26 -31.37
CA PRO A 328 -10.10 35.50 -31.22
C PRO A 328 -10.32 34.02 -31.56
N LYS A 329 -9.31 33.37 -32.12
CA LYS A 329 -9.32 31.92 -32.38
C LYS A 329 -8.55 31.21 -31.27
N PRO A 330 -8.95 30.00 -30.88
CA PRO A 330 -8.11 29.22 -30.00
C PRO A 330 -6.74 28.97 -30.62
N ALA A 331 -5.66 29.23 -29.90
CA ALA A 331 -4.31 28.89 -30.33
C ALA A 331 -4.15 27.37 -30.42
N VAL A 332 -3.83 26.87 -31.63
CA VAL A 332 -3.67 25.43 -31.89
C VAL A 332 -2.21 25.05 -31.59
N VAL A 333 -1.93 24.60 -30.41
CA VAL A 333 -0.56 24.34 -29.92
C VAL A 333 -0.48 23.06 -29.11
N GLY A 334 0.67 22.35 -29.17
CA GLY A 334 1.05 21.37 -28.14
C GLY A 334 1.32 22.07 -26.81
N TYR A 335 1.26 21.33 -25.70
CA TYR A 335 1.60 21.91 -24.39
C TYR A 335 3.07 22.38 -24.40
N PRO A 336 3.34 23.67 -24.09
CA PRO A 336 4.69 24.22 -24.19
C PRO A 336 5.64 23.60 -23.17
N GLY A 337 6.87 23.28 -23.59
CA GLY A 337 7.86 22.60 -22.76
C GLY A 337 8.62 23.47 -21.76
N THR A 338 8.48 24.80 -21.82
CA THR A 338 9.16 25.75 -20.92
C THR A 338 8.21 26.81 -20.41
N ASP A 339 8.48 27.34 -19.21
CA ASP A 339 7.69 28.43 -18.63
C ASP A 339 7.72 29.66 -19.52
N ALA A 340 8.84 30.01 -20.10
CA ALA A 340 8.95 31.14 -21.04
C ALA A 340 8.00 31.00 -22.25
N GLN A 341 7.78 29.77 -22.75
CA GLN A 341 6.81 29.55 -23.82
C GLN A 341 5.35 29.56 -23.30
N ARG A 342 5.12 29.14 -22.04
CA ARG A 342 3.79 29.20 -21.41
C ARG A 342 3.38 30.65 -21.17
N GLU A 343 4.32 31.50 -20.72
CA GLU A 343 4.12 32.94 -20.57
C GLU A 343 3.62 33.61 -21.85
N THR A 344 4.14 33.22 -23.01
CA THR A 344 3.66 33.82 -24.29
C THR A 344 2.20 33.44 -24.59
N LEU A 345 1.60 32.50 -23.89
CA LEU A 345 0.22 32.06 -24.04
C LEU A 345 -0.65 32.38 -22.81
N GLU A 346 -0.11 33.05 -21.77
CA GLU A 346 -0.83 33.34 -20.54
C GLU A 346 -2.16 34.07 -20.82
N GLY A 347 -3.27 33.55 -20.32
CA GLY A 347 -4.60 34.07 -20.51
C GLY A 347 -5.20 33.83 -21.91
N MET A 348 -4.45 33.31 -22.89
CA MET A 348 -4.95 33.03 -24.23
C MET A 348 -5.89 31.82 -24.25
N LEU A 349 -6.89 31.92 -25.12
CA LEU A 349 -7.71 30.79 -25.49
C LEU A 349 -6.87 29.81 -26.30
N VAL A 350 -6.77 28.55 -25.87
CA VAL A 350 -5.97 27.50 -26.52
C VAL A 350 -6.82 26.28 -26.87
N ALA A 351 -6.47 25.61 -27.94
CA ALA A 351 -6.96 24.29 -28.31
C ALA A 351 -5.77 23.31 -28.19
N PRO A 352 -5.60 22.68 -27.00
CA PRO A 352 -4.43 21.85 -26.74
C PRO A 352 -4.33 20.69 -27.74
N GLN A 353 -3.13 20.49 -28.30
CA GLN A 353 -2.82 19.43 -29.26
C GLN A 353 -1.91 18.37 -28.63
N GLY A 354 -2.01 17.16 -29.14
CA GLY A 354 -1.24 16.01 -28.65
C GLY A 354 -1.97 15.23 -27.55
N PRO A 355 -1.38 14.13 -27.09
CA PRO A 355 -1.97 13.33 -26.05
C PRO A 355 -1.79 13.99 -24.67
N PHE A 356 -2.77 13.81 -23.82
CA PHE A 356 -2.71 14.10 -22.37
C PHE A 356 -3.20 12.90 -21.58
N THR A 357 -2.62 12.73 -20.40
CA THR A 357 -2.98 11.64 -19.48
C THR A 357 -3.22 12.23 -18.10
N VAL A 358 -4.24 11.74 -17.39
CA VAL A 358 -4.45 12.11 -15.98
C VAL A 358 -3.28 11.60 -15.14
N THR A 359 -2.67 12.47 -14.33
CA THR A 359 -1.57 12.14 -13.44
C THR A 359 -1.87 12.38 -11.96
N ASP A 360 -2.88 13.24 -11.66
CA ASP A 360 -3.32 13.53 -10.30
C ASP A 360 -4.83 13.72 -10.27
N ASN A 361 -5.49 13.14 -9.26
CA ASN A 361 -6.92 13.29 -9.03
C ASN A 361 -7.26 13.53 -7.54
N TYR A 362 -6.25 13.80 -6.70
CA TYR A 362 -6.46 14.01 -5.27
C TYR A 362 -7.34 15.23 -5.00
N SER A 363 -7.05 16.33 -5.70
CA SER A 363 -7.79 17.60 -5.54
C SER A 363 -9.18 17.62 -6.19
N THR A 364 -9.59 16.56 -6.90
CA THR A 364 -10.92 16.49 -7.51
C THR A 364 -12.05 16.60 -6.49
N ASN A 365 -11.84 16.16 -5.24
CA ASN A 365 -12.88 16.14 -4.21
C ASN A 365 -13.04 17.46 -3.45
N ASN A 366 -12.08 18.37 -3.51
CA ASN A 366 -12.10 19.63 -2.77
C ASN A 366 -12.00 20.90 -3.62
N PHE A 367 -11.29 20.85 -4.75
CA PHE A 367 -11.16 21.98 -5.68
C PHE A 367 -11.57 21.64 -7.11
N ALA A 368 -12.06 20.44 -7.36
CA ALA A 368 -12.41 19.93 -8.69
C ALA A 368 -11.25 20.01 -9.72
N GLU A 369 -10.01 20.07 -9.25
CA GLU A 369 -8.79 20.14 -10.05
C GLU A 369 -8.28 18.75 -10.41
N ILE A 370 -7.83 18.56 -11.64
CA ILE A 370 -7.28 17.32 -12.20
C ILE A 370 -5.86 17.61 -12.71
N GLY A 371 -4.86 16.95 -12.13
CA GLY A 371 -3.49 17.02 -12.67
C GLY A 371 -3.37 16.22 -13.97
N LEU A 372 -2.79 16.84 -15.00
CA LEU A 372 -2.52 16.21 -16.30
C LEU A 372 -1.02 16.17 -16.58
N ALA A 373 -0.62 15.14 -17.32
CA ALA A 373 0.67 15.06 -17.97
C ALA A 373 0.51 15.22 -19.48
N ALA A 374 1.24 16.13 -20.11
CA ALA A 374 1.39 16.13 -21.56
C ALA A 374 2.17 14.87 -21.99
N GLY A 375 1.50 13.99 -22.76
CA GLY A 375 2.02 12.68 -23.14
C GLY A 375 1.00 11.56 -22.92
N THR A 376 1.44 10.32 -23.18
CA THR A 376 0.58 9.12 -23.13
C THR A 376 0.66 8.35 -21.82
N THR A 377 1.47 8.80 -20.86
CA THR A 377 1.69 8.17 -19.55
C THR A 377 1.58 9.20 -18.44
N PRO A 378 1.11 8.84 -17.24
CA PRO A 378 1.20 9.71 -16.07
C PRO A 378 2.66 10.06 -15.76
N LEU A 379 2.88 11.01 -14.85
CA LEU A 379 4.22 11.38 -14.40
C LEU A 379 4.78 10.31 -13.48
N PRO A 380 5.95 9.71 -13.75
CA PRO A 380 6.53 8.71 -12.87
C PRO A 380 7.19 9.35 -11.65
N GLN A 381 7.19 8.64 -10.53
CA GLN A 381 8.01 8.99 -9.38
C GLN A 381 9.50 8.88 -9.77
N PRO A 382 10.30 9.92 -9.56
CA PRO A 382 11.68 9.94 -10.03
C PRO A 382 12.53 8.75 -9.55
N THR A 383 12.44 8.40 -8.26
CA THR A 383 13.20 7.29 -7.66
C THR A 383 12.58 5.91 -7.90
N ASP A 384 11.42 5.84 -8.52
CA ASP A 384 10.86 4.58 -9.01
C ASP A 384 11.54 4.13 -10.31
N VAL A 385 11.75 5.07 -11.25
CA VAL A 385 12.30 4.76 -12.58
C VAL A 385 13.80 5.04 -12.73
N ALA A 386 14.39 5.79 -11.80
CA ALA A 386 15.81 6.16 -11.87
C ALA A 386 16.44 6.13 -10.47
N ARG A 387 17.75 5.85 -10.41
CA ARG A 387 18.49 5.90 -9.14
C ARG A 387 18.48 7.31 -8.55
N PRO A 388 18.43 7.43 -7.21
CA PRO A 388 18.54 8.71 -6.52
C PRO A 388 19.74 9.55 -6.99
N GLY A 389 19.59 10.87 -6.98
CA GLY A 389 20.57 11.82 -7.49
C GLY A 389 20.30 12.26 -8.93
N THR A 390 21.34 12.62 -9.70
CA THR A 390 21.21 13.29 -11.01
C THR A 390 20.27 12.61 -12.01
N ALA A 391 20.14 11.28 -11.95
CA ALA A 391 19.24 10.55 -12.85
C ALA A 391 17.78 10.79 -12.46
N ALA A 392 17.45 10.70 -11.17
CA ALA A 392 16.12 11.02 -10.64
C ALA A 392 15.79 12.52 -10.82
N ASP A 393 16.77 13.42 -10.64
CA ASP A 393 16.60 14.86 -10.88
C ASP A 393 16.20 15.14 -12.34
N ALA A 394 16.76 14.41 -13.30
CA ALA A 394 16.40 14.54 -14.71
C ALA A 394 14.95 14.12 -14.98
N VAL A 395 14.46 13.08 -14.32
CA VAL A 395 13.04 12.66 -14.37
C VAL A 395 12.13 13.73 -13.76
N ALA A 396 12.49 14.25 -12.58
CA ALA A 396 11.76 15.34 -11.95
C ALA A 396 11.66 16.59 -12.85
N ALA A 397 12.77 16.94 -13.52
CA ALA A 397 12.80 18.05 -14.46
C ALA A 397 11.93 17.78 -15.72
N ASP A 398 11.85 16.54 -16.18
CA ASP A 398 10.93 16.17 -17.27
C ASP A 398 9.47 16.22 -16.82
N ASN A 399 9.16 15.72 -15.61
CA ASN A 399 7.83 15.82 -15.02
C ASN A 399 7.35 17.27 -14.95
N ALA A 400 8.20 18.19 -14.49
CA ALA A 400 7.89 19.62 -14.40
C ALA A 400 7.55 20.25 -15.78
N LYS A 401 8.18 19.79 -16.86
CA LYS A 401 7.86 20.24 -18.22
C LYS A 401 6.50 19.80 -18.71
N ARG A 402 6.05 18.60 -18.27
CA ARG A 402 4.83 17.95 -18.75
C ARG A 402 3.61 18.20 -17.90
N ARG A 403 3.81 18.63 -16.63
CA ARG A 403 2.73 18.85 -15.66
C ARG A 403 1.89 20.07 -16.01
N VAL A 404 0.56 19.93 -15.98
CA VAL A 404 -0.43 20.99 -16.05
C VAL A 404 -1.70 20.55 -15.32
N ALA A 405 -2.48 21.47 -14.74
CA ALA A 405 -3.75 21.14 -14.14
C ALA A 405 -4.91 21.48 -15.11
N LEU A 406 -5.95 20.66 -15.14
CA LEU A 406 -7.26 21.01 -15.68
C LEU A 406 -8.16 21.39 -14.52
N ASP A 407 -8.65 22.63 -14.52
CA ASP A 407 -9.43 23.21 -13.43
C ASP A 407 -10.90 23.36 -13.80
N ASP A 408 -11.75 23.75 -12.86
CA ASP A 408 -13.19 23.97 -13.05
C ASP A 408 -13.59 25.44 -13.28
N GLY A 409 -12.61 26.34 -13.32
CA GLY A 409 -12.85 27.80 -13.43
C GLY A 409 -13.24 28.44 -12.10
N ALA A 410 -12.86 27.83 -10.97
CA ALA A 410 -13.10 28.37 -9.63
C ALA A 410 -11.89 28.17 -8.71
N SER A 411 -11.75 29.06 -7.73
CA SER A 411 -10.82 28.91 -6.60
C SER A 411 -11.52 28.49 -5.30
N ALA A 412 -12.83 28.31 -5.36
CA ALA A 412 -13.65 28.04 -4.18
C ALA A 412 -13.60 26.54 -3.80
N ASN A 413 -13.51 26.26 -2.49
CA ASN A 413 -13.42 24.90 -1.97
C ASN A 413 -14.82 24.28 -1.80
N TYR A 414 -15.04 23.10 -2.40
CA TYR A 414 -16.29 22.32 -2.36
C TYR A 414 -16.64 21.74 -0.99
N LEU A 415 -15.70 21.75 -0.05
CA LEU A 415 -15.92 21.25 1.32
C LEU A 415 -16.32 22.37 2.30
N THR A 416 -16.14 23.62 1.89
CA THR A 416 -16.42 24.78 2.74
C THR A 416 -17.33 25.79 2.04
N THR A 417 -16.80 26.51 1.05
CA THR A 417 -17.50 27.60 0.37
C THR A 417 -18.61 27.11 -0.57
N LEU A 418 -18.36 26.02 -1.31
CA LEU A 418 -19.28 25.39 -2.26
C LEU A 418 -19.81 24.04 -1.76
N LYS A 419 -19.93 23.85 -0.45
CA LYS A 419 -20.24 22.52 0.16
C LYS A 419 -21.57 21.92 -0.28
N ASP A 420 -22.48 22.71 -0.81
CA ASP A 420 -23.79 22.27 -1.30
C ASP A 420 -23.84 22.13 -2.84
N THR A 421 -22.72 22.39 -3.52
CA THR A 421 -22.59 22.28 -4.98
C THR A 421 -21.98 20.93 -5.34
N PRO A 422 -22.60 20.13 -6.20
CA PRO A 422 -22.00 18.90 -6.70
C PRO A 422 -20.72 19.14 -7.50
N LEU A 423 -19.76 18.20 -7.39
CA LEU A 423 -18.51 18.24 -8.17
C LEU A 423 -18.78 18.07 -9.67
N PRO A 424 -18.08 18.80 -10.55
CA PRO A 424 -18.38 18.77 -11.99
C PRO A 424 -17.89 17.48 -12.69
N TRP A 425 -16.77 16.93 -12.32
CA TRP A 425 -16.10 15.83 -13.04
C TRP A 425 -16.59 14.44 -12.65
N LEU A 426 -16.92 14.25 -11.37
CA LEU A 426 -17.18 12.96 -10.76
C LEU A 426 -18.67 12.62 -10.73
N THR A 427 -18.99 11.33 -10.93
CA THR A 427 -20.29 10.73 -10.60
C THR A 427 -20.07 9.42 -9.86
N ARG A 428 -21.13 8.80 -9.33
CA ARG A 428 -21.00 7.48 -8.70
C ARG A 428 -20.47 6.41 -9.64
N GLU A 429 -20.83 6.51 -10.92
CA GLU A 429 -20.52 5.53 -11.96
C GLU A 429 -19.24 5.88 -12.73
N ARG A 430 -18.86 7.14 -12.76
CA ARG A 430 -17.73 7.64 -13.54
C ARG A 430 -16.74 8.37 -12.65
N SER A 431 -15.57 7.82 -12.53
CA SER A 431 -14.41 8.48 -11.91
C SER A 431 -13.49 9.08 -12.97
N VAL A 432 -12.64 10.01 -12.53
CA VAL A 432 -11.48 10.47 -13.29
C VAL A 432 -10.26 9.76 -12.69
N ARG A 433 -9.72 8.82 -13.44
CA ARG A 433 -8.64 7.95 -12.94
C ARG A 433 -7.28 8.37 -13.48
N VAL A 434 -6.26 8.26 -12.63
CA VAL A 434 -4.88 8.38 -13.09
C VAL A 434 -4.58 7.31 -14.15
N GLY A 435 -3.82 7.69 -15.18
CA GLY A 435 -3.59 6.84 -16.36
C GLY A 435 -4.68 6.94 -17.46
N ALA A 436 -5.83 7.58 -17.17
CA ALA A 436 -6.86 7.80 -18.19
C ALA A 436 -6.39 8.79 -19.26
N ALA A 437 -6.58 8.44 -20.53
CA ALA A 437 -6.34 9.35 -21.64
C ALA A 437 -7.38 10.48 -21.66
N VAL A 438 -6.91 11.70 -21.93
CA VAL A 438 -7.71 12.93 -21.97
C VAL A 438 -7.88 13.41 -23.39
N THR A 439 -9.13 13.71 -23.79
CA THR A 439 -9.45 14.30 -25.08
C THR A 439 -10.13 15.64 -24.86
N PHE A 440 -9.46 16.72 -25.23
CA PHE A 440 -10.07 18.07 -25.25
C PHE A 440 -11.08 18.16 -26.38
N VAL A 441 -12.31 18.57 -26.06
CA VAL A 441 -13.42 18.72 -27.00
C VAL A 441 -13.86 20.18 -27.15
N LYS A 442 -13.36 21.06 -26.29
CA LYS A 442 -13.56 22.51 -26.31
C LYS A 442 -12.23 23.23 -26.03
N PRO A 443 -12.08 24.49 -26.48
CA PRO A 443 -10.98 25.34 -26.10
C PRO A 443 -10.99 25.60 -24.59
N VAL A 444 -9.81 25.88 -24.04
CA VAL A 444 -9.55 26.25 -22.66
C VAL A 444 -8.65 27.49 -22.62
N VAL A 445 -8.55 28.15 -21.48
CA VAL A 445 -7.62 29.25 -21.26
C VAL A 445 -6.37 28.70 -20.57
N LEU A 446 -5.19 29.00 -21.05
CA LEU A 446 -3.94 28.69 -20.32
C LEU A 446 -3.72 29.81 -19.28
N ASP A 447 -3.72 29.45 -18.02
CA ASP A 447 -3.71 30.34 -16.86
C ASP A 447 -2.56 29.98 -15.91
N TYR A 448 -1.93 30.97 -15.27
CA TYR A 448 -1.01 30.73 -14.15
C TYR A 448 -1.65 31.17 -12.86
N ARG A 449 -1.94 30.21 -11.98
CA ARG A 449 -2.68 30.48 -10.73
C ARG A 449 -2.31 29.51 -9.62
N ASN A 450 -2.16 30.03 -8.40
CA ASN A 450 -1.74 29.21 -7.23
C ASN A 450 -0.41 28.48 -7.48
N SER A 451 0.56 29.18 -8.11
CA SER A 451 1.89 28.67 -8.43
C SER A 451 1.91 27.49 -9.39
N ALA A 452 0.88 27.33 -10.23
CA ALA A 452 0.78 26.24 -11.22
C ALA A 452 0.17 26.72 -12.54
N TRP A 453 0.64 26.15 -13.64
CA TRP A 453 -0.02 26.30 -14.93
C TRP A 453 -1.30 25.47 -14.99
N LYS A 454 -2.38 26.10 -15.42
CA LYS A 454 -3.71 25.52 -15.47
C LYS A 454 -4.38 25.71 -16.81
N LEU A 455 -5.23 24.77 -17.17
CA LEU A 455 -6.15 24.85 -18.30
C LEU A 455 -7.56 25.11 -17.74
N GLN A 456 -8.06 26.35 -17.87
CA GLN A 456 -9.34 26.77 -17.37
C GLN A 456 -10.43 26.59 -18.43
N PRO A 457 -11.63 26.09 -18.07
CA PRO A 457 -12.79 26.21 -18.96
C PRO A 457 -13.15 27.67 -19.17
N THR A 458 -13.83 28.02 -20.24
CA THR A 458 -14.20 29.43 -20.54
C THR A 458 -15.27 30.04 -19.62
N ALA A 459 -15.80 29.24 -18.68
CA ALA A 459 -16.69 29.63 -17.60
C ALA A 459 -16.58 28.62 -16.47
N GLN A 460 -16.97 29.00 -15.25
CA GLN A 460 -17.02 28.05 -14.13
C GLN A 460 -17.89 26.84 -14.46
N LEU A 461 -17.34 25.65 -14.18
CA LEU A 461 -18.08 24.40 -14.31
C LEU A 461 -18.88 24.11 -13.05
N THR A 462 -20.09 23.60 -13.21
CA THR A 462 -20.90 23.01 -12.14
C THR A 462 -21.43 21.65 -12.60
N ALA A 463 -21.96 20.86 -11.67
CA ALA A 463 -22.52 19.56 -12.03
C ALA A 463 -23.73 19.67 -12.99
N ASP A 464 -24.50 20.75 -12.88
CA ASP A 464 -25.69 20.99 -13.72
C ASP A 464 -25.34 21.29 -15.17
N ASP A 465 -24.18 21.93 -15.40
CA ASP A 465 -23.69 22.31 -16.73
C ASP A 465 -22.80 21.26 -17.39
N ARG A 466 -22.59 20.14 -16.75
CA ARG A 466 -21.59 19.10 -17.06
C ARG A 466 -21.55 18.68 -18.52
N ASN A 467 -22.68 18.42 -19.13
CA ASN A 467 -22.76 17.90 -20.50
C ASN A 467 -22.49 18.97 -21.58
N ASP A 468 -22.81 20.22 -21.27
CA ASP A 468 -22.77 21.30 -22.26
C ASP A 468 -21.43 22.08 -22.22
N VAL A 469 -20.74 22.10 -21.08
CA VAL A 469 -19.57 22.95 -20.87
C VAL A 469 -18.26 22.21 -20.59
N LEU A 470 -18.27 20.91 -20.30
CA LEU A 470 -17.02 20.14 -20.08
C LEU A 470 -16.05 20.30 -21.27
N PRO A 471 -14.81 20.76 -21.03
CA PRO A 471 -13.82 20.96 -22.09
C PRO A 471 -13.13 19.67 -22.50
N ALA A 472 -13.18 18.62 -21.69
CA ALA A 472 -12.48 17.38 -21.91
C ALA A 472 -13.31 16.14 -21.52
N THR A 473 -12.95 15.01 -22.11
CA THR A 473 -13.47 13.68 -21.78
C THR A 473 -12.31 12.76 -21.38
N PHE A 474 -12.60 11.74 -20.57
CA PHE A 474 -11.63 10.81 -20.02
C PHE A 474 -12.00 9.37 -20.41
N THR A 475 -10.98 8.53 -20.71
CA THR A 475 -11.23 7.11 -20.95
C THR A 475 -11.60 6.40 -19.65
N ASP A 476 -12.55 5.48 -19.72
CA ASP A 476 -12.82 4.58 -18.59
C ASP A 476 -11.77 3.46 -18.57
N THR A 477 -11.05 3.34 -17.47
CA THR A 477 -10.00 2.34 -17.27
C THR A 477 -10.29 1.39 -16.10
N ARG A 478 -11.51 1.41 -15.54
CA ARG A 478 -11.92 0.46 -14.49
C ARG A 478 -12.02 -0.96 -15.05
N THR A 479 -11.55 -1.93 -14.27
CA THR A 479 -11.68 -3.36 -14.55
C THR A 479 -12.36 -4.04 -13.37
N ALA A 480 -13.29 -4.95 -13.64
CA ALA A 480 -14.07 -5.64 -12.60
C ALA A 480 -13.26 -6.71 -11.84
N ALA A 481 -12.14 -7.14 -12.38
CA ALA A 481 -11.22 -8.14 -11.82
C ALA A 481 -9.81 -7.88 -12.35
N PRO A 482 -8.76 -8.39 -11.68
CA PRO A 482 -7.39 -8.31 -12.18
C PRO A 482 -7.23 -9.09 -13.50
N GLN A 483 -6.21 -8.76 -14.27
CA GLN A 483 -5.81 -9.53 -15.44
C GLN A 483 -5.27 -10.91 -15.01
N ALA A 484 -5.38 -11.89 -15.89
CA ALA A 484 -4.87 -13.23 -15.64
C ALA A 484 -3.33 -13.23 -15.61
N VAL A 485 -2.75 -13.73 -14.52
CA VAL A 485 -1.30 -13.83 -14.33
C VAL A 485 -0.74 -15.22 -14.68
N GLY A 486 -1.60 -16.16 -15.03
CA GLY A 486 -1.21 -17.56 -15.31
C GLY A 486 -0.86 -18.32 -14.03
N GLY A 487 -0.28 -19.52 -14.21
CA GLY A 487 0.11 -20.40 -13.10
C GLY A 487 -1.04 -21.16 -12.46
N ASP A 488 -0.68 -22.08 -11.57
CA ASP A 488 -1.63 -22.91 -10.83
C ASP A 488 -1.90 -22.34 -9.43
N LEU A 489 -1.05 -21.40 -8.99
CA LEU A 489 -1.12 -20.72 -7.70
C LEU A 489 -0.91 -19.21 -7.89
N LYS A 490 -1.49 -18.45 -6.97
CA LYS A 490 -1.42 -16.99 -6.94
C LYS A 490 -1.05 -16.49 -5.54
N VAL A 491 -0.03 -15.65 -5.45
CA VAL A 491 0.27 -14.86 -4.25
C VAL A 491 0.00 -13.38 -4.52
N ALA A 492 -0.45 -12.64 -3.51
CA ALA A 492 -0.61 -11.19 -3.62
C ALA A 492 -0.18 -10.48 -2.35
N SER A 493 0.08 -9.16 -2.47
CA SER A 493 0.25 -8.21 -1.37
C SER A 493 -0.84 -7.16 -1.43
N PHE A 494 -1.40 -6.78 -0.28
CA PHE A 494 -2.43 -5.77 -0.19
C PHE A 494 -2.41 -5.03 1.17
N ASN A 495 -1.96 -3.78 1.16
CA ASN A 495 -2.15 -2.85 2.28
C ASN A 495 -3.63 -2.43 2.33
N VAL A 496 -4.30 -2.66 3.46
CA VAL A 496 -5.76 -2.48 3.63
C VAL A 496 -6.16 -1.18 4.33
N LEU A 497 -5.28 -0.20 4.37
CA LEU A 497 -5.54 1.17 4.88
C LEU A 497 -6.13 1.14 6.29
N ASN A 498 -5.34 0.74 7.28
CA ASN A 498 -5.71 0.78 8.70
C ASN A 498 -7.09 0.14 8.99
N PHE A 499 -7.22 -1.17 8.70
CA PHE A 499 -8.43 -1.92 9.05
C PHE A 499 -8.47 -2.19 10.54
N PHE A 500 -9.31 -1.45 11.27
CA PHE A 500 -9.48 -1.51 12.72
C PHE A 500 -10.91 -1.85 13.11
N PRO A 501 -11.21 -3.09 13.55
CA PRO A 501 -12.48 -3.41 14.20
C PRO A 501 -12.70 -2.61 15.50
N HIS A 502 -11.63 -2.17 16.17
CA HIS A 502 -11.69 -1.29 17.32
C HIS A 502 -11.83 0.17 16.87
N THR A 503 -13.05 0.69 16.86
CA THR A 503 -13.35 2.04 16.33
C THR A 503 -12.88 3.16 17.25
N GLY A 504 -12.74 4.38 16.70
CA GLY A 504 -12.44 5.58 17.51
C GLY A 504 -13.45 5.83 18.62
N ALA A 505 -14.74 5.59 18.37
CA ALA A 505 -15.80 5.72 19.37
C ALA A 505 -15.65 4.69 20.50
N ALA A 506 -15.28 3.44 20.19
CA ALA A 506 -14.98 2.42 21.19
C ALA A 506 -13.79 2.82 22.08
N TRP A 507 -12.74 3.40 21.49
CA TRP A 507 -11.58 3.91 22.22
C TRP A 507 -11.96 5.03 23.17
N VAL A 508 -12.77 6.02 22.71
CA VAL A 508 -13.27 7.09 23.56
C VAL A 508 -14.15 6.55 24.69
N ALA A 509 -15.01 5.57 24.42
CA ALA A 509 -15.85 4.92 25.44
C ALA A 509 -15.02 4.16 26.50
N SER A 510 -13.80 3.69 26.16
CA SER A 510 -12.87 3.03 27.11
C SER A 510 -12.04 4.04 27.92
N GLY A 511 -12.21 5.37 27.72
CA GLY A 511 -11.53 6.43 28.45
C GLY A 511 -10.36 7.07 27.69
N GLY A 512 -10.11 6.68 26.44
CA GLY A 512 -9.18 7.37 25.55
C GLY A 512 -9.75 8.68 24.99
N THR A 513 -8.95 9.37 24.17
CA THR A 513 -9.41 10.58 23.46
C THR A 513 -9.03 10.47 21.99
N CYS A 514 -9.93 10.87 21.09
CA CYS A 514 -9.67 10.98 19.65
C CYS A 514 -10.12 12.33 19.09
N SER A 515 -9.50 12.73 18.00
CA SER A 515 -10.05 13.70 17.05
C SER A 515 -10.42 12.96 15.76
N PHE A 516 -11.38 13.49 15.03
CA PHE A 516 -11.95 12.82 13.87
C PHE A 516 -11.97 13.73 12.66
N TYR A 517 -12.05 13.15 11.47
CA TYR A 517 -12.50 13.83 10.27
C TYR A 517 -14.01 13.64 10.16
N ASP A 518 -14.71 14.73 9.86
CA ASP A 518 -16.15 14.80 9.85
C ASP A 518 -16.69 14.83 8.42
N ASP A 519 -17.91 14.33 8.23
CA ASP A 519 -18.68 14.48 7.02
C ASP A 519 -19.26 15.93 6.90
N ARG A 520 -19.94 16.24 5.81
CA ARG A 520 -20.56 17.57 5.58
C ARG A 520 -21.67 17.92 6.60
N ALA A 521 -22.22 16.93 7.31
CA ALA A 521 -23.23 17.11 8.35
C ALA A 521 -22.62 17.23 9.75
N GLY A 522 -21.33 17.02 9.91
CA GLY A 522 -20.60 17.06 11.17
C GLY A 522 -20.60 15.71 11.91
N ASN A 523 -20.90 14.59 11.26
CA ASN A 523 -20.74 13.26 11.84
C ASN A 523 -19.30 12.79 11.66
N HIS A 524 -18.76 12.10 12.65
CA HIS A 524 -17.45 11.49 12.56
C HIS A 524 -17.43 10.35 11.53
N VAL A 525 -16.37 10.26 10.73
CA VAL A 525 -16.23 9.22 9.69
C VAL A 525 -14.96 8.39 9.87
N THR A 526 -13.83 9.03 10.12
CA THR A 526 -12.56 8.35 10.35
C THR A 526 -11.74 9.05 11.41
N VAL A 527 -10.90 8.29 12.09
CA VAL A 527 -9.97 8.82 13.09
C VAL A 527 -8.94 9.72 12.40
N ASN A 528 -8.75 10.93 12.96
CA ASN A 528 -7.61 11.78 12.61
C ASN A 528 -6.40 11.43 13.51
N THR A 529 -6.61 11.43 14.84
CA THR A 529 -5.58 10.99 15.79
C THR A 529 -6.24 10.59 17.10
N CYS A 530 -5.73 9.54 17.75
CA CYS A 530 -6.13 9.14 19.09
C CYS A 530 -4.95 9.19 20.05
N SER A 531 -5.25 9.26 21.35
CA SER A 531 -4.24 9.25 22.41
C SER A 531 -3.61 7.87 22.58
N GLY A 532 -2.32 7.81 22.92
CA GLY A 532 -1.60 6.54 23.19
C GLY A 532 -1.59 5.60 21.99
N ASP A 533 -1.90 4.33 22.24
CA ASP A 533 -2.01 3.26 21.24
C ASP A 533 -3.43 3.20 20.62
N GLY A 534 -4.14 4.32 20.50
CA GLY A 534 -5.49 4.34 19.97
C GLY A 534 -5.58 3.96 18.48
N PRO A 535 -6.81 3.60 18.01
CA PRO A 535 -7.05 3.13 16.64
C PRO A 535 -6.79 4.22 15.58
N ARG A 536 -6.59 3.80 14.32
CA ARG A 536 -6.32 4.69 13.18
C ARG A 536 -7.38 4.62 12.08
N GLY A 537 -8.35 3.71 12.19
CA GLY A 537 -9.32 3.41 11.16
C GLY A 537 -10.65 4.17 11.33
N ALA A 538 -11.76 3.45 11.20
CA ALA A 538 -13.11 3.98 11.25
C ALA A 538 -13.44 4.71 12.56
N ALA A 539 -14.25 5.78 12.46
CA ALA A 539 -14.70 6.52 13.63
C ALA A 539 -15.76 5.71 14.41
N GLU A 540 -16.72 5.14 13.73
CA GLU A 540 -17.87 4.45 14.28
C GLU A 540 -18.16 3.10 13.57
N ASP A 541 -19.07 2.28 14.08
CA ASP A 541 -19.39 0.94 13.55
C ASP A 541 -19.95 1.00 12.11
N ASP A 542 -20.71 2.04 11.78
CA ASP A 542 -21.22 2.24 10.42
C ASP A 542 -20.11 2.54 9.44
N ASP A 543 -19.09 3.27 9.85
CA ASP A 543 -17.88 3.56 9.05
C ASP A 543 -17.04 2.31 8.85
N LEU A 544 -16.84 1.53 9.91
CA LEU A 544 -16.21 0.22 9.84
C LEU A 544 -16.94 -0.71 8.86
N THR A 545 -18.27 -0.68 8.88
CA THR A 545 -19.09 -1.46 7.95
C THR A 545 -18.85 -1.01 6.51
N ARG A 546 -18.74 0.31 6.26
CA ARG A 546 -18.41 0.89 4.95
C ARG A 546 -17.01 0.49 4.49
N GLN A 547 -15.99 0.62 5.34
CA GLN A 547 -14.60 0.24 5.05
C GLN A 547 -14.52 -1.25 4.71
N ARG A 548 -15.03 -2.10 5.62
CA ARG A 548 -15.01 -3.56 5.47
C ARG A 548 -15.68 -4.03 4.20
N ALA A 549 -16.82 -3.44 3.81
CA ALA A 549 -17.52 -3.84 2.59
C ALA A 549 -16.66 -3.65 1.32
N LYS A 550 -15.86 -2.58 1.25
CA LYS A 550 -14.97 -2.32 0.11
C LYS A 550 -13.78 -3.29 0.11
N ILE A 551 -13.12 -3.51 1.26
CA ILE A 551 -11.98 -4.43 1.40
C ILE A 551 -12.42 -5.86 1.04
N VAL A 552 -13.58 -6.31 1.54
CA VAL A 552 -14.14 -7.63 1.23
C VAL A 552 -14.43 -7.79 -0.26
N ALA A 553 -14.98 -6.75 -0.90
CA ALA A 553 -15.21 -6.76 -2.35
C ALA A 553 -13.89 -6.88 -3.14
N ALA A 554 -12.85 -6.15 -2.71
CA ALA A 554 -11.52 -6.18 -3.33
C ALA A 554 -10.85 -7.54 -3.18
N ILE A 555 -10.74 -8.08 -1.97
CA ILE A 555 -10.05 -9.35 -1.69
C ILE A 555 -10.74 -10.53 -2.40
N ASN A 556 -12.08 -10.61 -2.34
CA ASN A 556 -12.80 -11.69 -3.01
C ASN A 556 -12.69 -11.64 -4.55
N ALA A 557 -12.58 -10.44 -5.13
CA ALA A 557 -12.41 -10.26 -6.58
C ALA A 557 -10.94 -10.42 -7.02
N LEU A 558 -9.97 -10.10 -6.17
CA LEU A 558 -8.53 -10.33 -6.41
C LEU A 558 -8.21 -11.83 -6.59
N ASP A 559 -8.91 -12.69 -5.85
CA ASP A 559 -8.85 -14.16 -5.96
C ASP A 559 -7.42 -14.72 -5.84
N ALA A 560 -6.62 -14.17 -4.94
CA ALA A 560 -5.30 -14.72 -4.61
C ALA A 560 -5.45 -15.99 -3.73
N ASP A 561 -4.56 -16.97 -3.89
CA ASP A 561 -4.57 -18.20 -3.09
C ASP A 561 -3.89 -18.00 -1.73
N VAL A 562 -2.85 -17.15 -1.70
CA VAL A 562 -2.18 -16.64 -0.50
C VAL A 562 -2.11 -15.12 -0.62
N LEU A 563 -2.56 -14.40 0.40
CA LEU A 563 -2.56 -12.94 0.43
C LEU A 563 -1.85 -12.45 1.69
N SER A 564 -0.78 -11.69 1.49
CA SER A 564 -0.19 -10.86 2.55
C SER A 564 -0.99 -9.58 2.74
N LEU A 565 -1.14 -9.18 4.00
CA LEU A 565 -1.90 -8.00 4.41
C LEU A 565 -1.03 -7.11 5.28
N GLU A 566 -1.07 -5.82 5.00
CA GLU A 566 -0.46 -4.76 5.77
C GLU A 566 -1.54 -3.85 6.35
N GLU A 567 -1.24 -3.14 7.44
CA GLU A 567 -2.15 -2.24 8.15
C GLU A 567 -3.40 -2.92 8.78
N ILE A 568 -3.29 -4.20 9.13
CA ILE A 568 -4.28 -4.86 9.98
C ILE A 568 -4.06 -4.43 11.45
N GLU A 569 -5.15 -4.16 12.17
CA GLU A 569 -5.10 -3.88 13.61
C GLU A 569 -4.36 -5.00 14.37
N ASN A 570 -3.44 -4.60 15.26
CA ASN A 570 -2.89 -5.48 16.28
C ASN A 570 -3.81 -5.49 17.50
N SER A 571 -4.81 -6.37 17.50
CA SER A 571 -5.83 -6.42 18.56
C SER A 571 -5.25 -6.78 19.93
N ALA A 572 -3.99 -7.28 20.01
CA ALA A 572 -3.31 -7.48 21.29
C ALA A 572 -3.14 -6.17 22.07
N LYS A 573 -3.05 -5.02 21.40
CA LYS A 573 -2.97 -3.69 22.03
C LYS A 573 -4.24 -3.33 22.80
N TYR A 574 -5.38 -3.91 22.45
CA TYR A 574 -6.70 -3.58 23.03
C TYR A 574 -7.21 -4.66 23.96
N ALA A 575 -7.01 -5.93 23.61
CA ALA A 575 -7.60 -7.06 24.32
C ALA A 575 -6.59 -7.99 25.01
N GLY A 576 -5.30 -7.74 24.81
CA GLY A 576 -4.21 -8.55 25.39
C GLY A 576 -3.58 -9.56 24.41
N PRO A 577 -2.45 -10.17 24.77
CA PRO A 577 -1.61 -10.91 23.84
C PRO A 577 -2.28 -12.10 23.15
N ASP A 578 -3.27 -12.72 23.77
CA ASP A 578 -3.98 -13.87 23.18
C ASP A 578 -5.00 -13.47 22.11
N HIS A 579 -5.27 -12.18 21.96
CA HIS A 579 -6.28 -11.60 21.05
C HIS A 579 -5.67 -10.96 19.80
N ARG A 580 -4.38 -11.20 19.50
CA ARG A 580 -3.67 -10.54 18.40
C ARG A 580 -4.33 -10.74 17.03
N ASP A 581 -5.02 -11.86 16.83
CA ASP A 581 -5.64 -12.25 15.56
C ASP A 581 -7.13 -11.88 15.43
N ASP A 582 -7.74 -11.20 16.41
CA ASP A 582 -9.19 -10.94 16.42
C ASP A 582 -9.64 -10.07 15.24
N ALA A 583 -8.86 -9.05 14.86
CA ALA A 583 -9.14 -8.22 13.69
C ALA A 583 -9.07 -9.03 12.39
N LEU A 584 -8.08 -9.90 12.29
CA LEU A 584 -7.88 -10.77 11.12
C LEU A 584 -9.01 -11.81 11.02
N ALA A 585 -9.43 -12.40 12.15
CA ALA A 585 -10.58 -13.29 12.22
C ALA A 585 -11.87 -12.58 11.78
N THR A 586 -12.08 -11.33 12.22
CA THR A 586 -13.22 -10.49 11.83
C THR A 586 -13.27 -10.24 10.31
N LEU A 587 -12.11 -10.00 9.68
CA LEU A 587 -12.02 -9.83 8.23
C LEU A 587 -12.32 -11.14 7.50
N VAL A 588 -11.73 -12.26 7.94
CA VAL A 588 -11.94 -13.59 7.34
C VAL A 588 -13.39 -14.03 7.45
N ASP A 589 -14.05 -13.78 8.59
CA ASP A 589 -15.48 -14.07 8.76
C ASP A 589 -16.33 -13.28 7.76
N ALA A 590 -16.01 -12.00 7.54
CA ALA A 590 -16.72 -11.17 6.58
C ALA A 590 -16.48 -11.62 5.13
N LEU A 591 -15.25 -12.02 4.78
CA LEU A 591 -14.90 -12.59 3.49
C LEU A 591 -15.68 -13.87 3.19
N ASN A 592 -15.74 -14.79 4.15
CA ASN A 592 -16.47 -16.06 4.04
C ASN A 592 -17.99 -15.83 3.96
N ALA A 593 -18.50 -14.89 4.73
CA ALA A 593 -19.92 -14.52 4.66
C ALA A 593 -20.29 -13.95 3.29
N ALA A 594 -19.45 -13.10 2.70
CA ALA A 594 -19.67 -12.53 1.38
C ALA A 594 -19.51 -13.58 0.26
N ALA A 595 -18.57 -14.52 0.40
CA ALA A 595 -18.38 -15.63 -0.54
C ALA A 595 -19.54 -16.67 -0.46
N GLY A 596 -20.29 -16.72 0.64
CA GLY A 596 -21.34 -17.72 0.88
C GLY A 596 -20.79 -19.11 1.21
N GLU A 597 -19.49 -19.23 1.45
CA GLU A 597 -18.78 -20.47 1.77
C GLU A 597 -17.56 -20.20 2.65
N GLN A 598 -17.02 -21.26 3.28
CA GLN A 598 -15.80 -21.19 4.10
C GLN A 598 -14.54 -21.24 3.24
N ARG A 599 -14.35 -20.25 2.38
CA ARG A 599 -13.27 -20.14 1.40
C ARG A 599 -11.93 -19.78 2.06
N TRP A 600 -11.95 -18.76 2.91
CA TRP A 600 -10.77 -18.15 3.49
C TRP A 600 -10.44 -18.69 4.87
N ALA A 601 -9.15 -18.73 5.20
CA ALA A 601 -8.62 -18.87 6.54
C ALA A 601 -7.45 -17.89 6.73
N TYR A 602 -7.08 -17.62 7.97
CA TYR A 602 -5.88 -16.85 8.27
C TYR A 602 -4.79 -17.75 8.86
N VAL A 603 -3.54 -17.29 8.75
CA VAL A 603 -2.40 -17.90 9.43
C VAL A 603 -2.39 -17.39 10.88
N PRO A 604 -2.44 -18.27 11.88
CA PRO A 604 -2.35 -17.86 13.28
C PRO A 604 -1.01 -17.17 13.57
N SER A 605 -1.03 -16.16 14.41
CA SER A 605 0.19 -15.54 14.95
C SER A 605 1.05 -16.58 15.68
N PRO A 606 2.40 -16.41 15.72
CA PRO A 606 3.28 -17.22 16.55
C PRO A 606 2.84 -17.20 18.02
N ALA A 607 3.25 -18.21 18.79
CA ALA A 607 2.93 -18.26 20.22
C ALA A 607 3.44 -16.99 20.96
N PRO A 608 2.79 -16.53 22.02
CA PRO A 608 3.19 -15.32 22.75
C PRO A 608 4.66 -15.28 23.20
N ALA A 609 5.26 -16.45 23.44
CA ALA A 609 6.68 -16.54 23.81
C ALA A 609 7.65 -16.31 22.62
N ASP A 610 7.16 -16.41 21.41
CA ASP A 610 7.92 -16.34 20.16
C ASP A 610 7.65 -15.01 19.41
N ARG A 611 7.05 -14.03 20.10
CA ARG A 611 6.69 -12.70 19.58
C ARG A 611 7.41 -11.61 20.40
N PRO A 612 7.53 -10.38 19.86
CA PRO A 612 7.87 -9.20 20.66
C PRO A 612 6.87 -9.01 21.81
N ALA A 613 7.27 -8.28 22.83
CA ALA A 613 6.32 -7.90 23.87
C ALA A 613 5.26 -6.96 23.27
N THR A 614 3.99 -7.13 23.63
CA THR A 614 2.88 -6.31 23.09
C THR A 614 3.11 -4.80 23.24
N ALA A 615 3.87 -4.37 24.26
CA ALA A 615 4.22 -2.96 24.44
C ALA A 615 5.15 -2.42 23.36
N ASP A 616 5.99 -3.27 22.79
CA ASP A 616 7.00 -2.91 21.80
C ASP A 616 6.46 -3.00 20.35
N GLU A 617 5.32 -3.70 20.12
CA GLU A 617 4.67 -3.79 18.81
C GLU A 617 3.90 -2.50 18.46
N ASP A 618 3.73 -2.18 17.16
CA ASP A 618 2.83 -1.11 16.67
C ASP A 618 1.35 -1.53 16.85
N VAL A 619 0.43 -0.57 16.74
CA VAL A 619 -1.03 -0.79 16.72
C VAL A 619 -1.52 -1.45 15.42
N ILE A 620 -0.71 -1.45 14.37
CA ILE A 620 -0.91 -2.19 13.12
C ILE A 620 0.14 -3.27 12.96
N ARG A 621 -0.17 -4.29 12.21
CA ARG A 621 0.73 -5.41 11.95
C ARG A 621 0.59 -5.97 10.54
N THR A 622 1.51 -6.85 10.17
CA THR A 622 1.46 -7.72 8.99
C THR A 622 0.69 -9.01 9.28
N ALA A 623 0.07 -9.62 8.26
CA ALA A 623 -0.70 -10.85 8.40
C ALA A 623 -0.78 -11.64 7.08
N PHE A 624 -1.26 -12.89 7.14
CA PHE A 624 -1.62 -13.70 5.98
C PHE A 624 -3.04 -14.23 6.09
N ILE A 625 -3.74 -14.21 4.95
CA ILE A 625 -4.92 -15.02 4.72
C ILE A 625 -4.70 -15.91 3.49
N TYR A 626 -5.43 -17.02 3.42
CA TYR A 626 -5.28 -17.97 2.32
C TYR A 626 -6.56 -18.71 2.00
N GLN A 627 -6.69 -19.20 0.76
CA GLN A 627 -7.79 -20.06 0.33
C GLN A 627 -7.49 -21.50 0.74
N LYS A 628 -8.18 -21.99 1.78
CA LYS A 628 -7.92 -23.31 2.40
C LYS A 628 -8.21 -24.52 1.53
N ALA A 629 -8.87 -24.34 0.39
CA ALA A 629 -9.07 -25.41 -0.60
C ALA A 629 -7.90 -25.51 -1.60
N VAL A 630 -7.01 -24.52 -1.66
CA VAL A 630 -5.94 -24.41 -2.65
C VAL A 630 -4.56 -24.49 -2.00
N ALA A 631 -4.34 -23.74 -0.94
CA ALA A 631 -3.06 -23.69 -0.23
C ALA A 631 -3.25 -24.05 1.25
N GLU A 632 -2.19 -24.61 1.85
CA GLU A 632 -2.14 -24.90 3.28
C GLU A 632 -0.83 -24.42 3.89
N PRO A 633 -0.84 -23.83 5.11
CA PRO A 633 0.39 -23.49 5.82
C PRO A 633 1.10 -24.74 6.32
N VAL A 634 2.43 -24.71 6.29
CA VAL A 634 3.30 -25.79 6.78
C VAL A 634 4.04 -25.31 8.02
N GLY A 635 3.76 -25.92 9.17
CA GLY A 635 4.31 -25.50 10.45
C GLY A 635 3.68 -24.21 10.99
N ALA A 636 4.29 -23.65 12.02
CA ALA A 636 3.87 -22.37 12.59
C ALA A 636 4.46 -21.20 11.79
N SER A 637 3.80 -20.04 11.86
CA SER A 637 4.37 -18.78 11.37
C SER A 637 5.53 -18.30 12.26
N HIS A 638 6.42 -17.51 11.69
CA HIS A 638 7.59 -16.96 12.36
C HIS A 638 7.58 -15.44 12.23
N ILE A 639 7.85 -14.72 13.31
CA ILE A 639 7.98 -13.28 13.32
C ILE A 639 9.41 -12.90 13.67
N LEU A 640 9.95 -11.86 13.02
CA LEU A 640 11.27 -11.35 13.36
C LEU A 640 11.24 -10.73 14.77
N THR A 641 12.12 -11.15 15.65
CA THR A 641 12.23 -10.64 17.03
C THR A 641 13.63 -10.12 17.31
N GLY A 642 13.74 -9.08 18.16
CA GLY A 642 15.02 -8.56 18.67
C GLY A 642 15.88 -7.84 17.63
N ALA A 643 15.33 -7.45 16.49
CA ALA A 643 16.02 -6.67 15.47
C ALA A 643 15.72 -5.17 15.69
N ALA A 644 16.67 -4.42 16.23
CA ALA A 644 16.52 -2.99 16.51
C ALA A 644 16.15 -2.14 15.27
N ALA A 645 16.40 -2.65 14.06
CA ALA A 645 15.98 -2.01 12.82
C ALA A 645 14.45 -1.87 12.71
N PHE A 646 13.66 -2.71 13.39
CA PHE A 646 12.21 -2.71 13.37
C PHE A 646 11.56 -2.08 14.61
N ASP A 647 12.32 -1.52 15.56
CA ASP A 647 11.78 -0.84 16.75
C ASP A 647 10.83 0.34 16.41
N ASN A 648 10.87 0.86 15.19
CA ASN A 648 10.02 1.95 14.70
C ASN A 648 9.16 1.58 13.48
N ALA A 649 9.01 0.29 13.20
CA ALA A 649 8.23 -0.27 12.10
C ALA A 649 7.43 -1.51 12.58
N ARG A 650 6.97 -2.36 11.67
CA ARG A 650 6.22 -3.60 11.95
C ARG A 650 7.11 -4.77 11.60
N GLU A 651 7.22 -5.72 12.53
CA GLU A 651 8.08 -6.87 12.34
C GLU A 651 7.63 -7.73 11.16
N PRO A 652 8.55 -8.19 10.30
CA PRO A 652 8.25 -9.15 9.24
C PRO A 652 7.69 -10.46 9.79
N LEU A 653 6.71 -11.02 9.08
CA LEU A 653 6.08 -12.31 9.38
C LEU A 653 6.33 -13.27 8.22
N GLY A 654 6.89 -14.46 8.52
CA GLY A 654 7.15 -15.50 7.54
C GLY A 654 6.28 -16.73 7.74
N GLN A 655 5.78 -17.31 6.64
CA GLN A 655 5.03 -18.56 6.63
C GLN A 655 5.40 -19.41 5.42
N VAL A 656 5.64 -20.69 5.65
CA VAL A 656 5.77 -21.67 4.58
C VAL A 656 4.40 -22.17 4.17
N PHE A 657 4.14 -22.22 2.88
CA PHE A 657 2.93 -22.76 2.29
C PHE A 657 3.25 -23.89 1.31
N ARG A 658 2.23 -24.69 0.98
CA ARG A 658 2.23 -25.62 -0.13
C ARG A 658 0.82 -25.77 -0.69
N PRO A 659 0.63 -26.29 -1.91
CA PRO A 659 -0.68 -26.72 -2.38
C PRO A 659 -1.30 -27.74 -1.43
N VAL A 660 -2.63 -27.73 -1.28
CA VAL A 660 -3.33 -28.72 -0.46
C VAL A 660 -3.03 -30.14 -0.96
N GLY A 661 -2.49 -30.99 -0.06
CA GLY A 661 -2.04 -32.35 -0.40
C GLY A 661 -0.73 -32.42 -1.17
N GLY A 662 -0.04 -31.28 -1.33
CA GLY A 662 1.26 -31.21 -1.98
C GLY A 662 2.40 -31.81 -1.15
N HIS A 663 3.56 -31.98 -1.76
CA HIS A 663 4.76 -32.59 -1.18
C HIS A 663 5.75 -31.54 -0.69
N ALA A 664 6.83 -31.97 -0.02
CA ALA A 664 7.82 -31.05 0.53
C ALA A 664 8.58 -30.24 -0.54
N ASP A 665 8.78 -30.79 -1.73
CA ASP A 665 9.40 -30.11 -2.86
C ASP A 665 8.51 -29.04 -3.52
N GLN A 666 7.24 -28.99 -3.13
CA GLN A 666 6.28 -27.96 -3.53
C GLN A 666 6.07 -26.87 -2.47
N GLN A 667 6.93 -26.83 -1.46
CA GLN A 667 6.89 -25.76 -0.45
C GLN A 667 7.50 -24.47 -0.98
N PHE A 668 6.92 -23.36 -0.56
CA PHE A 668 7.43 -22.00 -0.78
C PHE A 668 7.22 -21.16 0.48
N LEU A 669 8.18 -20.29 0.73
CA LEU A 669 8.18 -19.36 1.86
C LEU A 669 7.67 -17.99 1.38
N VAL A 670 6.73 -17.41 2.09
CA VAL A 670 6.30 -16.01 1.91
C VAL A 670 6.63 -15.24 3.17
N ILE A 671 7.29 -14.08 3.03
CA ILE A 671 7.59 -13.17 4.13
C ILE A 671 6.93 -11.83 3.82
N VAL A 672 5.94 -11.47 4.63
CA VAL A 672 5.30 -10.16 4.55
C VAL A 672 6.01 -9.17 5.45
N ASN A 673 6.20 -7.95 4.95
CA ASN A 673 6.86 -6.89 5.69
C ASN A 673 6.16 -5.54 5.48
N HIS A 674 6.38 -4.60 6.40
CA HIS A 674 5.89 -3.24 6.30
C HIS A 674 6.93 -2.31 6.91
N PHE A 675 7.78 -1.73 6.05
CA PHE A 675 8.91 -0.90 6.45
C PHE A 675 8.47 0.46 7.01
N LYS A 676 9.42 1.20 7.54
CA LYS A 676 9.20 2.53 8.11
C LYS A 676 8.69 3.51 7.06
N SER A 677 7.51 4.11 7.34
CA SER A 677 6.87 5.10 6.47
C SER A 677 7.77 6.33 6.21
N LYS A 678 7.69 6.86 4.97
CA LYS A 678 8.30 8.13 4.57
C LYS A 678 7.66 9.37 5.23
N GLY A 679 6.47 9.22 5.85
CA GLY A 679 5.74 10.33 6.48
C GLY A 679 6.35 10.86 7.77
N SER A 680 7.37 10.21 8.35
CA SER A 680 8.00 10.63 9.60
C SER A 680 9.45 10.15 9.67
N GLY A 681 10.25 10.74 10.58
CA GLY A 681 11.68 10.50 10.68
C GLY A 681 12.48 11.69 10.15
N THR A 682 13.76 11.49 9.88
CA THR A 682 14.67 12.51 9.38
C THR A 682 14.95 12.25 7.89
N ASP A 683 14.90 13.29 7.09
CA ASP A 683 15.37 13.27 5.70
C ASP A 683 16.91 13.31 5.69
N ASP A 684 17.53 12.38 4.99
CA ASP A 684 18.99 12.31 4.84
C ASP A 684 19.53 13.14 3.67
N GLY A 685 18.64 13.83 2.95
CA GLY A 685 18.98 14.70 1.81
C GLY A 685 19.31 13.95 0.52
N THR A 686 19.02 12.64 0.45
CA THR A 686 19.29 11.81 -0.75
C THR A 686 18.15 11.83 -1.77
N GLY A 687 17.03 12.51 -1.47
CA GLY A 687 15.82 12.52 -2.28
C GLY A 687 14.96 11.26 -2.17
N GLN A 688 15.24 10.39 -1.18
CA GLN A 688 14.52 9.14 -0.94
C GLN A 688 13.44 9.28 0.16
N GLY A 689 13.21 10.50 0.65
CA GLY A 689 12.27 10.84 1.72
C GLY A 689 12.77 10.48 3.12
N ASN A 690 11.96 10.81 4.13
CA ASN A 690 12.33 10.62 5.53
C ASN A 690 12.64 9.15 5.86
N ALA A 691 13.50 8.92 6.87
CA ALA A 691 13.84 7.61 7.43
C ALA A 691 14.42 6.59 6.41
N ASN A 692 15.08 7.04 5.34
CA ASN A 692 15.75 6.14 4.39
C ASN A 692 16.81 5.24 5.07
N PRO A 693 17.69 5.74 5.96
CA PRO A 693 18.63 4.88 6.68
C PRO A 693 17.98 3.77 7.51
N ASP A 694 16.78 4.03 8.09
CA ASP A 694 16.03 3.01 8.85
C ASP A 694 15.56 1.90 7.90
N ARG A 695 14.99 2.26 6.73
CA ARG A 695 14.55 1.28 5.74
C ARG A 695 15.69 0.45 5.15
N VAL A 696 16.87 1.04 4.96
CA VAL A 696 18.08 0.30 4.56
C VAL A 696 18.47 -0.73 5.63
N ALA A 697 18.43 -0.36 6.93
CA ALA A 697 18.69 -1.28 8.02
C ALA A 697 17.62 -2.39 8.10
N GLN A 698 16.36 -2.06 7.86
CA GLN A 698 15.24 -3.01 7.80
C GLN A 698 15.41 -4.01 6.64
N ALA A 699 15.86 -3.54 5.47
CA ALA A 699 16.14 -4.41 4.32
C ALA A 699 17.25 -5.44 4.64
N HIS A 700 18.34 -5.02 5.29
CA HIS A 700 19.37 -5.96 5.74
C HIS A 700 18.84 -6.99 6.75
N ALA A 701 18.08 -6.55 7.75
CA ALA A 701 17.48 -7.46 8.74
C ALA A 701 16.46 -8.42 8.12
N LEU A 702 15.74 -7.99 7.08
CA LEU A 702 14.83 -8.85 6.31
C LEU A 702 15.59 -9.94 5.55
N VAL A 703 16.73 -9.62 4.93
CA VAL A 703 17.59 -10.61 4.25
C VAL A 703 18.08 -11.68 5.24
N ASP A 704 18.61 -11.25 6.41
CA ASP A 704 19.06 -12.18 7.45
C ASP A 704 17.92 -13.09 7.94
N PHE A 705 16.72 -12.53 8.13
CA PHE A 705 15.54 -13.28 8.53
C PHE A 705 15.10 -14.29 7.47
N ALA A 706 15.07 -13.88 6.21
CA ALA A 706 14.73 -14.76 5.09
C ALA A 706 15.70 -15.92 4.94
N ASP A 707 17.01 -15.67 5.07
CA ASP A 707 18.04 -16.72 5.02
C ASP A 707 17.91 -17.70 6.18
N GLY A 708 17.60 -17.22 7.38
CA GLY A 708 17.32 -18.05 8.55
C GLY A 708 16.11 -18.95 8.36
N LEU A 709 15.01 -18.41 7.84
CA LEU A 709 13.79 -19.18 7.56
C LEU A 709 13.99 -20.18 6.40
N LYS A 710 14.68 -19.80 5.34
CA LYS A 710 15.03 -20.69 4.24
C LYS A 710 15.82 -21.89 4.74
N ALA A 711 16.86 -21.67 5.56
CA ALA A 711 17.67 -22.73 6.14
C ALA A 711 16.87 -23.67 7.06
N SER A 712 15.93 -23.12 7.86
CA SER A 712 15.14 -23.91 8.82
C SER A 712 13.95 -24.65 8.17
N SER A 713 13.35 -24.09 7.14
CA SER A 713 12.21 -24.70 6.43
C SER A 713 12.60 -25.73 5.39
N GLY A 714 13.84 -25.68 4.88
CA GLY A 714 14.33 -26.58 3.83
C GLY A 714 13.75 -26.29 2.44
N THR A 715 13.11 -25.13 2.23
CA THR A 715 12.70 -24.67 0.90
C THR A 715 13.58 -23.51 0.43
N ASP A 716 14.00 -23.58 -0.84
CA ASP A 716 14.76 -22.51 -1.48
C ASP A 716 13.87 -21.47 -2.19
N ARG A 717 12.55 -21.69 -2.26
CA ARG A 717 11.60 -20.80 -2.94
C ARG A 717 11.10 -19.75 -1.96
N VAL A 718 11.45 -18.49 -2.21
CA VAL A 718 11.11 -17.38 -1.30
C VAL A 718 10.49 -16.21 -2.05
N PHE A 719 9.33 -15.76 -1.57
CA PHE A 719 8.77 -14.46 -1.84
C PHE A 719 8.96 -13.53 -0.64
N LEU A 720 9.38 -12.28 -0.90
CA LEU A 720 9.28 -11.17 0.03
C LEU A 720 8.17 -10.25 -0.48
N THR A 721 7.15 -10.01 0.33
CA THR A 721 5.95 -9.26 -0.06
C THR A 721 5.70 -8.12 0.90
N GLY A 722 4.94 -7.11 0.50
CA GLY A 722 4.46 -6.07 1.40
C GLY A 722 4.75 -4.65 0.94
N ASP A 723 4.45 -3.72 1.84
CA ASP A 723 4.76 -2.30 1.71
C ASP A 723 6.17 -2.02 2.23
N PHE A 724 7.10 -1.85 1.29
CA PHE A 724 8.50 -1.53 1.62
C PHE A 724 8.72 -0.03 1.87
N ASN A 725 7.69 0.80 1.69
CA ASN A 725 7.81 2.26 1.79
C ASN A 725 9.01 2.83 1.03
N SER A 726 9.42 2.14 -0.04
CA SER A 726 10.58 2.48 -0.87
C SER A 726 10.24 2.24 -2.32
N TYR A 727 10.55 3.20 -3.17
CA TYR A 727 10.37 3.06 -4.61
C TYR A 727 11.44 2.13 -5.20
N THR A 728 11.16 1.58 -6.37
CA THR A 728 11.91 0.51 -7.04
C THR A 728 13.42 0.72 -7.12
N GLN A 729 13.92 1.97 -7.30
CA GLN A 729 15.36 2.27 -7.45
C GLN A 729 16.00 2.80 -6.18
N GLU A 730 15.27 2.87 -5.07
CA GLU A 730 15.80 3.36 -3.78
C GLU A 730 16.70 2.33 -3.08
N ASP A 731 17.55 2.83 -2.19
CA ASP A 731 18.58 2.03 -1.52
C ASP A 731 18.07 0.79 -0.77
N PRO A 732 16.91 0.81 -0.07
CA PRO A 732 16.38 -0.38 0.59
C PRO A 732 16.10 -1.54 -0.38
N LEU A 733 15.52 -1.25 -1.57
CA LEU A 733 15.27 -2.26 -2.59
C LEU A 733 16.59 -2.77 -3.20
N ARG A 734 17.61 -1.89 -3.32
CA ARG A 734 18.95 -2.29 -3.78
C ARG A 734 19.61 -3.31 -2.88
N VAL A 735 19.46 -3.18 -1.56
CA VAL A 735 19.93 -4.20 -0.61
C VAL A 735 19.33 -5.58 -0.92
N LEU A 736 18.03 -5.63 -1.22
CA LEU A 736 17.34 -6.87 -1.55
C LEU A 736 17.77 -7.43 -2.91
N TYR A 737 17.96 -6.56 -3.91
CA TYR A 737 18.45 -6.99 -5.23
C TYR A 737 19.88 -7.53 -5.15
N ASP A 738 20.75 -6.88 -4.38
CA ASP A 738 22.13 -7.32 -4.16
C ASP A 738 22.21 -8.64 -3.37
N ALA A 739 21.15 -8.97 -2.60
CA ALA A 739 20.96 -10.26 -1.93
C ALA A 739 20.36 -11.36 -2.83
N GLY A 740 20.12 -11.08 -4.13
CA GLY A 740 19.64 -12.06 -5.11
C GLY A 740 18.13 -12.15 -5.24
N TYR A 741 17.39 -11.12 -4.83
CA TYR A 741 15.96 -11.01 -5.08
C TYR A 741 15.68 -10.15 -6.32
N THR A 742 14.65 -10.50 -7.06
CA THR A 742 14.18 -9.76 -8.23
C THR A 742 12.77 -9.25 -7.96
N ASP A 743 12.50 -7.98 -8.28
CA ASP A 743 11.17 -7.41 -8.25
C ASP A 743 10.31 -8.02 -9.36
N VAL A 744 9.27 -8.75 -8.97
CA VAL A 744 8.39 -9.47 -9.90
C VAL A 744 7.47 -8.47 -10.62
N GLY A 745 7.04 -7.39 -9.96
CA GLY A 745 6.27 -6.31 -10.58
C GLY A 745 7.02 -5.70 -11.77
N GLU A 746 8.26 -5.26 -11.56
CA GLU A 746 9.11 -4.72 -12.61
C GLU A 746 9.42 -5.73 -13.73
N ALA A 747 9.65 -7.00 -13.35
CA ALA A 747 10.04 -8.03 -14.31
C ALA A 747 8.88 -8.54 -15.18
N LYS A 748 7.63 -8.53 -14.68
CA LYS A 748 6.48 -9.17 -15.33
C LYS A 748 5.31 -8.22 -15.66
N ALA A 749 5.25 -7.07 -14.99
CA ALA A 749 4.23 -6.03 -15.18
C ALA A 749 4.87 -4.62 -15.30
N PRO A 750 5.86 -4.44 -16.20
CA PRO A 750 6.63 -3.20 -16.28
C PRO A 750 5.73 -1.99 -16.58
N GLY A 751 5.91 -0.91 -15.81
CA GLY A 751 5.15 0.33 -15.95
C GLY A 751 3.80 0.33 -15.25
N GLU A 752 3.44 -0.72 -14.51
CA GLU A 752 2.33 -0.71 -13.54
C GLU A 752 2.86 -0.22 -12.19
N SER A 753 2.04 0.51 -11.43
CA SER A 753 2.43 1.14 -10.17
C SER A 753 1.40 0.84 -9.09
N THR A 754 1.85 0.66 -7.84
CA THR A 754 0.97 0.33 -6.70
C THR A 754 0.51 1.57 -5.93
N TYR A 755 1.16 2.73 -6.12
CA TYR A 755 0.93 3.91 -5.31
C TYR A 755 0.99 5.21 -6.12
N LEU A 756 0.25 6.22 -5.62
CA LEU A 756 0.26 7.59 -6.15
C LEU A 756 0.54 8.57 -5.02
N PHE A 757 1.50 9.47 -5.22
CA PHE A 757 1.75 10.57 -4.30
C PHE A 757 2.12 11.84 -5.07
N ASP A 758 1.47 12.98 -4.72
CA ASP A 758 1.72 14.31 -5.33
C ASP A 758 1.70 14.29 -6.88
N GLY A 759 0.78 13.52 -7.44
CA GLY A 759 0.58 13.40 -8.88
C GLY A 759 1.70 12.68 -9.63
N VAL A 760 2.51 11.86 -8.96
CA VAL A 760 3.47 10.96 -9.57
C VAL A 760 3.20 9.52 -9.15
N VAL A 761 3.27 8.60 -10.12
CA VAL A 761 3.00 7.17 -9.92
C VAL A 761 4.29 6.39 -9.68
N GLY A 762 4.27 5.44 -8.78
CA GLY A 762 5.39 4.54 -8.47
C GLY A 762 4.93 3.38 -7.59
N SER A 763 5.82 2.45 -7.26
CA SER A 763 5.51 1.29 -6.43
C SER A 763 6.18 1.38 -5.06
N LEU A 764 5.39 1.30 -3.99
CA LEU A 764 5.85 1.12 -2.61
C LEU A 764 5.64 -0.32 -2.15
N ASP A 765 4.63 -0.99 -2.73
CA ASP A 765 4.31 -2.39 -2.48
C ASP A 765 5.00 -3.25 -3.54
N HIS A 766 5.73 -4.24 -3.11
CA HIS A 766 6.50 -5.11 -3.98
C HIS A 766 6.25 -6.59 -3.64
N VAL A 767 6.41 -7.43 -4.64
CA VAL A 767 6.59 -8.88 -4.51
C VAL A 767 7.95 -9.20 -5.13
N LEU A 768 8.92 -9.53 -4.29
CA LEU A 768 10.24 -9.93 -4.74
C LEU A 768 10.38 -11.45 -4.66
N ALA A 769 11.03 -12.05 -5.64
CA ALA A 769 11.31 -13.47 -5.69
C ALA A 769 12.82 -13.71 -5.78
N ASN A 770 13.33 -14.70 -5.05
CA ASN A 770 14.69 -15.16 -5.29
C ASN A 770 14.76 -16.02 -6.57
N ASP A 771 15.94 -16.34 -7.07
CA ASP A 771 16.14 -17.06 -8.34
C ASP A 771 15.35 -18.37 -8.43
N ALA A 772 15.27 -19.14 -7.32
CA ALA A 772 14.54 -20.39 -7.27
C ALA A 772 13.03 -20.21 -7.47
N MET A 773 12.46 -19.15 -6.88
CA MET A 773 11.04 -18.83 -7.00
C MET A 773 10.72 -18.10 -8.30
N LEU A 774 11.62 -17.20 -8.75
CA LEU A 774 11.44 -16.43 -10.00
C LEU A 774 11.31 -17.35 -11.23
N GLY A 775 12.01 -18.49 -11.21
CA GLY A 775 11.91 -19.50 -12.28
C GLY A 775 10.52 -20.12 -12.42
N ASP A 776 9.74 -20.14 -11.35
CA ASP A 776 8.39 -20.70 -11.30
C ASP A 776 7.30 -19.63 -11.58
N VAL A 777 7.64 -18.32 -11.58
CA VAL A 777 6.71 -17.19 -11.81
C VAL A 777 6.26 -17.12 -13.26
N THR A 778 4.95 -17.13 -13.47
CA THR A 778 4.31 -17.10 -14.81
C THR A 778 3.92 -15.68 -15.24
N GLY A 779 3.53 -14.82 -14.32
CA GLY A 779 3.13 -13.43 -14.60
C GLY A 779 2.82 -12.64 -13.35
N ALA A 780 2.62 -11.32 -13.51
CA ALA A 780 2.20 -10.42 -12.47
C ALA A 780 1.23 -9.37 -13.02
N HIS A 781 0.46 -8.74 -12.15
CA HIS A 781 -0.42 -7.62 -12.49
C HIS A 781 -0.73 -6.78 -11.23
N VAL A 782 -0.56 -5.48 -11.33
CA VAL A 782 -1.09 -4.53 -10.34
C VAL A 782 -2.54 -4.22 -10.69
N TRP A 783 -3.46 -4.65 -9.84
CA TRP A 783 -4.86 -4.35 -10.06
C TRP A 783 -5.19 -2.96 -9.53
N ASN A 784 -5.07 -1.97 -10.38
CA ASN A 784 -5.25 -0.55 -10.06
C ASN A 784 -6.71 -0.21 -9.75
N ILE A 785 -7.13 -0.41 -8.51
CA ILE A 785 -8.48 -0.11 -7.99
C ILE A 785 -8.46 0.97 -6.91
N ASN A 786 -7.31 1.38 -6.41
CA ASN A 786 -7.14 2.22 -5.24
C ASN A 786 -6.37 3.51 -5.52
N SER A 787 -5.06 3.44 -5.74
CA SER A 787 -4.18 4.62 -5.87
C SER A 787 -4.60 5.54 -7.00
N VAL A 788 -5.06 4.97 -8.09
CA VAL A 788 -5.49 5.69 -9.30
C VAL A 788 -6.91 6.29 -9.21
N GLU A 789 -7.69 5.90 -8.21
CA GLU A 789 -9.06 6.40 -8.01
C GLU A 789 -9.06 7.69 -7.16
N SER A 790 -9.98 8.60 -7.42
CA SER A 790 -10.16 9.77 -6.57
C SER A 790 -10.51 9.36 -5.13
N VAL A 791 -9.91 10.04 -4.16
CA VAL A 791 -10.22 9.84 -2.73
C VAL A 791 -11.70 10.06 -2.40
N ALA A 792 -12.46 10.75 -3.26
CA ALA A 792 -13.90 10.94 -3.09
C ALA A 792 -14.69 9.64 -2.96
N TYR A 793 -14.18 8.52 -3.48
CA TYR A 793 -14.83 7.20 -3.42
C TYR A 793 -14.44 6.38 -2.19
N GLU A 794 -13.50 6.85 -1.36
CA GLU A 794 -13.06 6.18 -0.14
C GLU A 794 -14.15 6.18 0.94
N TYR A 795 -14.17 5.18 1.82
CA TYR A 795 -15.15 5.14 2.92
C TYR A 795 -15.05 6.37 3.83
N SER A 796 -13.84 6.89 4.02
CA SER A 796 -13.55 8.08 4.84
C SER A 796 -14.09 9.39 4.24
N ARG A 797 -14.63 9.34 3.03
CA ARG A 797 -15.30 10.45 2.32
C ARG A 797 -16.79 10.21 2.13
N ALA A 798 -17.39 9.22 2.83
CA ALA A 798 -18.83 9.03 2.83
C ALA A 798 -19.53 10.32 3.28
N ASN A 799 -20.54 10.77 2.52
CA ASN A 799 -21.28 12.02 2.74
C ASN A 799 -20.37 13.29 2.88
N TYR A 800 -19.19 13.29 2.27
CA TYR A 800 -18.21 14.38 2.38
C TYR A 800 -18.53 15.52 1.42
N ASN A 801 -18.86 15.20 0.16
CA ASN A 801 -19.30 16.15 -0.87
C ASN A 801 -20.82 16.22 -0.96
N ALA A 802 -21.37 17.19 -1.74
CA ALA A 802 -22.81 17.32 -2.00
C ALA A 802 -23.41 16.04 -2.64
N THR A 803 -22.62 15.34 -3.45
CA THR A 803 -22.94 13.98 -3.92
C THR A 803 -22.18 13.00 -3.06
N ASP A 804 -22.87 12.06 -2.41
CA ASP A 804 -22.22 10.95 -1.75
C ASP A 804 -21.73 9.94 -2.79
N PHE A 805 -20.39 9.75 -2.88
CA PHE A 805 -19.73 8.87 -3.83
C PHE A 805 -19.49 7.47 -3.29
N TYR A 806 -19.75 7.22 -2.01
CA TYR A 806 -19.55 5.90 -1.43
C TYR A 806 -20.35 4.82 -2.16
N ALA A 807 -19.69 3.69 -2.44
CA ALA A 807 -20.31 2.45 -2.90
C ALA A 807 -19.51 1.26 -2.35
N PRO A 808 -20.17 0.12 -2.01
CA PRO A 808 -19.50 -1.08 -1.50
C PRO A 808 -18.85 -1.87 -2.65
N THR A 809 -17.95 -1.23 -3.38
CA THR A 809 -17.22 -1.76 -4.54
C THR A 809 -15.72 -1.81 -4.22
N PRO A 810 -14.90 -2.57 -4.95
CA PRO A 810 -13.45 -2.65 -4.70
C PRO A 810 -12.72 -1.32 -4.91
N TYR A 811 -13.26 -0.39 -5.72
CA TYR A 811 -12.57 0.84 -6.09
C TYR A 811 -12.43 1.78 -4.91
N ARG A 812 -11.20 2.18 -4.60
CA ARG A 812 -10.81 2.97 -3.42
C ARG A 812 -11.14 2.26 -2.10
N SER A 813 -10.83 0.97 -2.02
CA SER A 813 -10.88 0.17 -0.78
C SER A 813 -9.66 0.42 0.11
N SER A 814 -8.59 0.95 -0.47
CA SER A 814 -7.34 1.37 0.15
C SER A 814 -6.76 2.58 -0.61
N ASP A 815 -5.57 3.03 -0.25
CA ASP A 815 -4.73 3.97 -1.01
C ASP A 815 -3.59 3.26 -1.77
N HIS A 816 -3.36 1.99 -1.49
CA HIS A 816 -2.43 1.11 -2.19
C HIS A 816 -3.16 0.12 -3.11
N ASP A 817 -2.61 -0.17 -4.28
CA ASP A 817 -3.13 -1.16 -5.20
C ASP A 817 -2.53 -2.55 -4.94
N PRO A 818 -3.34 -3.63 -4.94
CA PRO A 818 -2.81 -4.97 -4.76
C PRO A 818 -2.00 -5.45 -5.97
N LEU A 819 -0.85 -6.05 -5.69
CA LEU A 819 0.00 -6.73 -6.67
C LEU A 819 -0.24 -8.24 -6.61
N LEU A 820 -0.72 -8.82 -7.72
CA LEU A 820 -1.02 -10.24 -7.89
C LEU A 820 0.07 -10.90 -8.74
N VAL A 821 0.59 -12.04 -8.27
CA VAL A 821 1.64 -12.83 -8.95
C VAL A 821 1.16 -14.27 -9.12
N GLY A 822 1.22 -14.78 -10.34
CA GLY A 822 0.96 -16.18 -10.67
C GLY A 822 2.24 -17.00 -10.77
N PHE A 823 2.19 -18.26 -10.35
CA PHE A 823 3.32 -19.18 -10.44
C PHE A 823 2.88 -20.63 -10.53
N THR A 824 3.77 -21.51 -11.04
CA THR A 824 3.55 -22.96 -11.15
C THR A 824 4.71 -23.68 -10.49
N LEU A 825 4.42 -24.42 -9.42
CA LEU A 825 5.42 -25.25 -8.76
C LEU A 825 5.68 -26.54 -9.56
N PRO A 826 6.89 -27.13 -9.45
CA PRO A 826 7.18 -28.39 -10.12
C PRO A 826 6.19 -29.48 -9.69
N THR A 827 5.83 -30.33 -10.63
CA THR A 827 5.03 -31.54 -10.32
C THR A 827 5.77 -32.42 -9.33
N ALA A 828 5.08 -32.79 -8.25
CA ALA A 828 5.65 -33.71 -7.26
C ALA A 828 6.22 -34.98 -7.94
N GLN A 829 7.49 -35.30 -7.70
CA GLN A 829 8.05 -36.58 -8.13
C GLN A 829 7.59 -37.65 -7.15
N PRO A 830 6.93 -38.78 -7.64
CA PRO A 830 6.51 -39.83 -6.75
C PRO A 830 7.71 -40.45 -6.00
N VAL A 831 7.57 -40.61 -4.70
CA VAL A 831 8.62 -41.17 -3.84
C VAL A 831 8.80 -42.65 -4.14
N ALA A 832 10.04 -43.10 -4.27
CA ALA A 832 10.35 -44.52 -4.45
C ALA A 832 9.96 -45.32 -3.20
N SER A 833 9.26 -46.47 -3.39
CA SER A 833 8.97 -47.37 -2.28
C SER A 833 9.90 -48.56 -2.25
N SER A 834 10.03 -49.19 -1.09
CA SER A 834 10.62 -50.51 -0.92
C SER A 834 9.69 -51.43 -0.17
N VAL A 835 9.66 -52.72 -0.54
CA VAL A 835 8.89 -53.73 0.15
C VAL A 835 9.81 -54.90 0.56
N SER A 836 9.72 -55.31 1.82
CA SER A 836 10.31 -56.53 2.36
C SER A 836 9.23 -57.43 2.90
N ALA A 837 9.44 -58.77 2.90
CA ALA A 837 8.41 -59.68 3.36
C ALA A 837 8.99 -60.89 4.11
N THR A 838 8.22 -61.42 5.05
CA THR A 838 8.49 -62.61 5.79
C THR A 838 7.25 -63.53 5.83
N SER A 839 7.43 -64.85 5.96
CA SER A 839 6.32 -65.79 6.14
C SER A 839 6.38 -66.50 7.47
N SER A 840 5.23 -66.77 8.12
CA SER A 840 5.12 -67.49 9.36
C SER A 840 3.88 -68.41 9.31
N PRO A 841 4.00 -69.66 9.79
CA PRO A 841 5.27 -70.35 10.14
C PRO A 841 6.15 -70.65 8.94
N SER A 842 7.45 -70.96 9.23
CA SER A 842 8.43 -71.39 8.24
C SER A 842 9.26 -72.55 8.89
N PRO A 843 9.31 -73.72 8.29
CA PRO A 843 8.68 -74.12 7.02
C PRO A 843 7.17 -74.35 7.12
N VAL A 844 6.50 -74.32 5.96
CA VAL A 844 5.06 -74.57 5.79
C VAL A 844 4.81 -75.98 5.55
N VAL A 845 3.87 -76.63 6.27
CA VAL A 845 3.49 -78.06 6.05
C VAL A 845 2.43 -78.18 4.98
N VAL A 846 2.71 -79.02 3.93
CA VAL A 846 1.83 -79.14 2.78
C VAL A 846 0.42 -79.56 3.18
N ARG A 847 -0.58 -78.92 2.59
CA ARG A 847 -2.02 -79.12 2.80
C ARG A 847 -2.53 -78.95 4.27
N GLN A 848 -1.64 -78.50 5.16
CA GLN A 848 -2.00 -78.22 6.59
C GLN A 848 -1.95 -76.79 7.01
N THR A 849 -0.82 -76.14 6.63
CA THR A 849 -0.51 -74.84 7.16
C THR A 849 -0.99 -73.74 6.19
N ARG A 850 -1.72 -72.76 6.70
CA ARG A 850 -2.02 -71.50 6.07
C ARG A 850 -0.96 -70.50 6.51
N PRO A 851 0.05 -70.19 5.75
CA PRO A 851 1.06 -69.23 6.19
C PRO A 851 0.52 -67.80 6.08
N THR A 852 1.00 -66.97 6.95
CA THR A 852 0.77 -65.53 6.91
C THR A 852 2.02 -64.82 6.39
N VAL A 853 1.89 -64.03 5.37
CA VAL A 853 2.95 -63.15 4.88
C VAL A 853 2.76 -61.81 5.53
N THR A 854 3.78 -61.30 6.22
CA THR A 854 3.86 -59.95 6.72
C THR A 854 4.82 -59.19 5.81
N ALA A 855 4.31 -58.17 5.12
CA ALA A 855 5.07 -57.25 4.30
C ALA A 855 5.30 -55.93 5.06
N THR A 856 6.52 -55.42 4.99
CA THR A 856 6.86 -54.05 5.46
C THR A 856 7.18 -53.22 4.23
N VAL A 857 6.49 -52.07 4.12
CA VAL A 857 6.59 -51.13 2.99
C VAL A 857 7.04 -49.75 3.50
N THR A 858 8.07 -49.21 2.89
CA THR A 858 8.51 -47.83 3.16
C THR A 858 8.41 -46.97 1.89
N ALA A 859 8.11 -45.69 2.06
CA ALA A 859 8.20 -44.65 1.04
C ALA A 859 9.37 -43.74 1.41
N GLY A 860 10.48 -43.83 0.68
CA GLY A 860 11.77 -43.34 1.18
C GLY A 860 12.11 -43.98 2.51
N ASP A 861 12.39 -43.15 3.54
CA ASP A 861 12.78 -43.59 4.88
C ASP A 861 11.63 -43.70 5.90
N VAL A 862 10.38 -43.42 5.47
CA VAL A 862 9.18 -43.46 6.35
C VAL A 862 8.25 -44.61 6.03
N PRO A 863 7.47 -45.17 7.00
CA PRO A 863 6.45 -46.18 6.73
C PRO A 863 5.43 -45.68 5.71
N ALA A 864 5.12 -46.48 4.70
CA ALA A 864 4.12 -46.12 3.69
C ALA A 864 2.71 -46.11 4.28
N THR A 865 1.90 -45.14 3.85
CA THR A 865 0.48 -45.08 4.19
C THR A 865 -0.37 -45.32 2.95
N GLY A 866 -1.36 -46.21 3.06
CA GLY A 866 -2.24 -46.54 1.93
C GLY A 866 -1.62 -47.52 0.90
N GLY A 867 -2.35 -47.76 -0.15
CA GLY A 867 -2.03 -48.81 -1.13
C GLY A 867 -2.32 -50.24 -0.64
N THR A 868 -2.03 -51.26 -1.46
CA THR A 868 -2.27 -52.67 -1.16
C THR A 868 -1.03 -53.49 -1.45
N VAL A 869 -0.81 -54.55 -0.63
CA VAL A 869 0.16 -55.57 -0.91
C VAL A 869 -0.58 -56.79 -1.45
N GLU A 870 -0.16 -57.27 -2.59
CA GLU A 870 -0.60 -58.50 -3.23
C GLU A 870 0.50 -59.56 -3.18
N VAL A 871 0.13 -60.83 -2.82
CA VAL A 871 1.03 -61.98 -2.84
C VAL A 871 0.58 -62.92 -3.92
N SER A 872 1.48 -63.26 -4.86
CA SER A 872 1.19 -64.18 -5.99
C SER A 872 2.25 -65.23 -6.15
N ASP A 873 1.86 -66.37 -6.75
CA ASP A 873 2.72 -67.54 -7.14
C ASP A 873 2.56 -67.78 -8.64
N GLY A 874 3.62 -67.51 -9.39
CA GLY A 874 3.59 -67.77 -10.86
C GLY A 874 2.48 -66.93 -11.56
N GLY A 875 2.12 -65.81 -11.10
CA GLY A 875 1.08 -64.92 -11.65
C GLY A 875 -0.33 -65.18 -11.08
N THR A 876 -0.51 -66.17 -10.22
CA THR A 876 -1.80 -66.45 -9.55
C THR A 876 -1.81 -65.74 -8.23
N VAL A 877 -2.78 -64.83 -8.01
CA VAL A 877 -2.96 -64.09 -6.75
C VAL A 877 -3.41 -65.07 -5.67
N LEU A 878 -2.66 -65.12 -4.57
CA LEU A 878 -2.94 -65.92 -3.39
C LEU A 878 -3.69 -65.14 -2.29
N GLY A 879 -3.53 -63.81 -2.27
CA GLY A 879 -4.22 -62.93 -1.36
C GLY A 879 -3.67 -61.49 -1.45
N SER A 880 -4.42 -60.56 -0.87
CA SER A 880 -4.00 -59.14 -0.76
C SER A 880 -4.50 -58.54 0.56
N ALA A 881 -3.84 -57.45 0.99
CA ALA A 881 -4.23 -56.67 2.19
C ALA A 881 -3.83 -55.21 2.02
N PRO A 882 -4.60 -54.25 2.60
CA PRO A 882 -4.18 -52.85 2.63
C PRO A 882 -2.96 -52.65 3.51
N VAL A 883 -2.16 -51.62 3.15
CA VAL A 883 -1.02 -51.18 3.95
C VAL A 883 -1.52 -50.16 4.98
N THR A 884 -1.20 -50.44 6.24
CA THR A 884 -1.50 -49.55 7.39
C THR A 884 -0.21 -49.40 8.20
N ASP A 885 0.21 -48.15 8.44
CA ASP A 885 1.44 -47.83 9.17
C ASP A 885 2.65 -48.65 8.66
N GLY A 886 2.83 -48.71 7.36
CA GLY A 886 3.94 -49.40 6.71
C GLY A 886 3.84 -50.91 6.73
N THR A 887 2.76 -51.55 7.16
CA THR A 887 2.64 -53.00 7.24
C THR A 887 1.37 -53.53 6.56
N ALA A 888 1.49 -54.68 5.93
CA ALA A 888 0.35 -55.45 5.42
C ALA A 888 0.51 -56.93 5.80
N THR A 889 -0.61 -57.57 6.24
CA THR A 889 -0.62 -58.98 6.63
C THR A 889 -1.57 -59.77 5.75
N VAL A 890 -1.02 -60.72 4.97
CA VAL A 890 -1.78 -61.51 4.01
C VAL A 890 -1.78 -62.97 4.44
N GLN A 891 -2.94 -63.54 4.71
CA GLN A 891 -3.09 -64.97 4.96
C GLN A 891 -3.23 -65.73 3.65
N LEU A 892 -2.30 -66.67 3.39
CA LEU A 892 -2.29 -67.46 2.17
C LEU A 892 -3.11 -68.71 2.30
N PRO A 893 -3.54 -69.33 1.16
CA PRO A 893 -4.14 -70.67 1.15
C PRO A 893 -3.08 -71.74 1.50
N VAL A 894 -3.54 -72.97 1.82
CA VAL A 894 -2.65 -74.11 1.98
C VAL A 894 -2.01 -74.45 0.62
N PHE A 895 -0.73 -74.82 0.63
CA PHE A 895 -0.05 -75.28 -0.64
C PHE A 895 -0.35 -76.74 -0.90
N ALA A 896 -0.63 -77.06 -2.17
CA ALA A 896 -1.05 -78.39 -2.62
C ALA A 896 0.12 -79.43 -2.85
N ALA A 897 1.33 -78.86 -3.04
CA ALA A 897 2.55 -79.64 -3.34
C ALA A 897 3.74 -79.10 -2.50
N THR A 898 4.72 -79.95 -2.22
CA THR A 898 5.96 -79.68 -1.53
C THR A 898 6.98 -79.04 -2.47
N GLY A 899 7.97 -78.32 -1.91
CA GLY A 899 9.06 -77.70 -2.65
C GLY A 899 9.20 -76.25 -2.25
N THR A 900 10.22 -75.57 -2.72
CA THR A 900 10.39 -74.14 -2.54
C THR A 900 9.47 -73.37 -3.49
N ARG A 901 8.71 -72.35 -2.94
CA ARG A 901 7.86 -71.47 -3.69
C ARG A 901 8.49 -70.10 -3.69
N SER A 902 8.71 -69.53 -4.87
CA SER A 902 9.14 -68.12 -4.99
C SER A 902 7.92 -67.26 -5.23
N LEU A 903 7.42 -66.66 -4.15
CA LEU A 903 6.25 -65.80 -4.18
C LEU A 903 6.67 -64.37 -4.55
N ARG A 904 5.89 -63.68 -5.37
CA ARG A 904 6.03 -62.26 -5.62
C ARG A 904 5.14 -61.53 -4.61
N VAL A 905 5.74 -60.63 -3.83
CA VAL A 905 5.04 -59.72 -2.92
C VAL A 905 5.14 -58.33 -3.53
N ALA A 906 4.02 -57.78 -3.96
CA ALA A 906 3.96 -56.52 -4.72
C ALA A 906 3.12 -55.48 -3.98
N TYR A 907 3.67 -54.30 -3.81
CA TYR A 907 2.97 -53.10 -3.33
C TYR A 907 2.45 -52.31 -4.54
N SER A 908 1.17 -51.90 -4.50
CA SER A 908 0.49 -51.20 -5.59
C SER A 908 0.97 -49.78 -5.86
N GLY A 909 1.63 -49.13 -4.85
CA GLY A 909 1.82 -47.69 -4.83
C GLY A 909 0.55 -46.92 -4.45
N THR A 910 0.67 -45.58 -4.45
CA THR A 910 -0.40 -44.58 -4.32
C THR A 910 -0.09 -43.46 -5.30
N ASP A 911 -0.92 -42.41 -5.39
CA ASP A 911 -0.67 -41.24 -6.27
C ASP A 911 0.68 -40.55 -6.03
N GLY A 912 1.20 -40.61 -4.80
CA GLY A 912 2.50 -39.98 -4.43
C GLY A 912 3.61 -40.98 -4.15
N VAL A 913 3.41 -42.32 -4.30
CA VAL A 913 4.41 -43.37 -3.97
C VAL A 913 4.46 -44.42 -5.06
N LEU A 914 5.63 -44.63 -5.62
CA LEU A 914 5.83 -45.61 -6.68
C LEU A 914 5.57 -47.05 -6.17
N ALA A 915 5.06 -47.92 -7.06
CA ALA A 915 4.90 -49.35 -6.80
C ALA A 915 6.25 -50.04 -6.69
N SER A 916 6.32 -51.10 -5.85
CA SER A 916 7.52 -51.95 -5.71
C SER A 916 7.17 -53.39 -5.48
N ALA A 917 8.13 -54.29 -5.64
CA ALA A 917 7.92 -55.69 -5.40
C ALA A 917 9.21 -56.39 -4.95
N THR A 918 9.03 -57.46 -4.17
CA THR A 918 10.12 -58.36 -3.74
C THR A 918 9.75 -59.81 -3.92
N ALA A 919 10.73 -60.67 -3.94
CA ALA A 919 10.52 -62.13 -3.93
C ALA A 919 10.61 -62.67 -2.50
N LEU A 920 9.73 -63.62 -2.17
CA LEU A 920 9.71 -64.32 -0.88
C LEU A 920 9.77 -65.86 -1.11
N GLU A 921 10.84 -66.45 -0.66
CA GLU A 921 10.97 -67.90 -0.71
C GLU A 921 10.22 -68.54 0.46
N VAL A 922 9.29 -69.47 0.12
CA VAL A 922 8.52 -70.24 1.12
C VAL A 922 8.82 -71.73 0.92
N SER A 923 9.45 -72.35 1.92
CA SER A 923 9.73 -73.77 1.93
C SER A 923 8.48 -74.54 2.38
N VAL A 924 7.93 -75.36 1.45
CA VAL A 924 6.79 -76.25 1.73
C VAL A 924 7.33 -77.69 1.92
N VAL A 925 7.19 -78.13 3.15
CA VAL A 925 7.69 -79.41 3.58
C VAL A 925 6.57 -80.47 3.66
N ARG A 926 6.96 -81.80 3.59
CA ARG A 926 5.99 -82.89 3.76
C ARG A 926 5.39 -82.85 5.16
N ALA A 927 4.14 -83.30 5.23
CA ALA A 927 3.48 -83.50 6.53
C ALA A 927 4.08 -84.75 7.22
N THR A 928 4.29 -84.72 8.48
CA THR A 928 4.70 -85.85 9.28
C THR A 928 3.45 -86.62 9.71
N PRO A 929 3.20 -87.84 9.11
CA PRO A 929 2.02 -88.58 9.52
C PRO A 929 2.24 -89.32 10.87
N THR A 930 1.14 -89.50 11.60
CA THR A 930 1.12 -90.55 12.66
C THR A 930 0.92 -91.91 12.06
N MET A 931 1.56 -92.96 12.64
CA MET A 931 1.40 -94.31 12.20
C MET A 931 1.04 -95.18 13.37
N ASP A 932 -0.20 -95.65 13.35
CA ASP A 932 -0.69 -96.70 14.28
C ASP A 932 -0.62 -98.07 13.65
N THR A 933 -0.16 -99.03 14.42
CA THR A 933 0.01 -100.35 13.99
C THR A 933 -0.64 -101.42 14.93
N SER A 934 -1.27 -102.36 14.35
CA SER A 934 -1.83 -103.54 15.10
C SER A 934 -1.57 -104.86 14.42
N LEU A 935 -1.36 -105.93 15.21
CA LEU A 935 -1.15 -107.23 14.76
C LEU A 935 -2.32 -108.13 15.17
N SER A 936 -2.78 -108.98 14.21
CA SER A 936 -3.81 -109.98 14.47
C SER A 936 -3.55 -111.26 13.74
N PRO A 937 -3.35 -112.39 14.48
CA PRO A 937 -3.10 -112.39 15.92
C PRO A 937 -1.67 -111.89 16.22
N ALA A 938 -1.47 -111.35 17.45
CA ALA A 938 -0.17 -110.90 17.93
C ALA A 938 0.74 -112.04 18.37
N ARG A 939 0.10 -113.18 18.61
CA ARG A 939 0.80 -114.56 18.87
C ARG A 939 0.53 -115.45 17.76
N VAL A 940 1.64 -116.04 17.17
CA VAL A 940 1.58 -116.95 16.02
C VAL A 940 2.26 -118.30 16.37
N VAL A 941 1.82 -119.43 15.68
CA VAL A 941 2.43 -120.76 15.82
C VAL A 941 3.52 -120.78 14.69
N LYS A 942 4.76 -121.14 15.06
CA LYS A 942 5.90 -121.20 14.17
C LYS A 942 5.58 -122.12 12.96
N LYS A 943 5.96 -121.66 11.75
CA LYS A 943 5.79 -122.31 10.48
C LYS A 943 4.34 -122.70 10.10
N LYS A 944 3.31 -122.19 10.87
CA LYS A 944 1.90 -122.50 10.61
C LYS A 944 0.99 -121.29 10.48
N THR A 945 1.21 -120.28 11.33
CA THR A 945 0.26 -119.12 11.41
C THR A 945 0.86 -117.91 10.87
N HIS A 946 0.12 -117.24 10.06
CA HIS A 946 0.43 -115.94 9.54
C HIS A 946 -0.19 -114.82 10.48
N ALA A 947 0.56 -113.87 10.81
CA ALA A 947 -0.02 -112.56 11.41
C ALA A 947 -0.35 -111.62 10.29
N VAL A 948 -1.39 -110.81 10.47
CA VAL A 948 -1.72 -109.73 9.62
C VAL A 948 -1.42 -108.44 10.39
N LEU A 949 -0.49 -107.66 9.86
CA LEU A 949 -0.22 -106.31 10.34
C LEU A 949 -1.20 -105.34 9.68
N THR A 950 -1.91 -104.63 10.42
CA THR A 950 -2.67 -103.38 9.96
C THR A 950 -1.87 -102.18 10.34
N ALA A 951 -1.51 -101.32 9.36
CA ALA A 951 -0.93 -100.02 9.60
C ALA A 951 -1.92 -98.99 9.10
N VAL A 952 -2.23 -97.99 9.97
CA VAL A 952 -3.07 -96.85 9.69
C VAL A 952 -2.19 -95.58 9.83
N LEU A 953 -2.14 -94.82 8.78
CA LEU A 953 -1.40 -93.56 8.76
C LEU A 953 -2.40 -92.42 8.58
N ALA A 954 -2.22 -91.38 9.37
CA ALA A 954 -3.05 -90.13 9.32
C ALA A 954 -2.16 -88.92 9.30
N ALA A 955 -2.44 -88.01 8.41
CA ALA A 955 -1.89 -86.65 8.41
C ALA A 955 -3.05 -85.67 8.22
N PRO A 956 -3.16 -84.63 9.06
CA PRO A 956 -4.22 -83.61 8.96
C PRO A 956 -4.32 -83.05 7.55
N GLY A 957 -5.54 -82.90 7.02
CA GLY A 957 -5.80 -82.21 5.74
C GLY A 957 -5.46 -83.08 4.49
N GLN A 958 -5.07 -84.36 4.62
CA GLN A 958 -4.78 -85.19 3.45
C GLN A 958 -4.95 -86.66 3.75
N THR A 959 -5.28 -87.46 2.70
CA THR A 959 -5.24 -88.88 2.76
C THR A 959 -3.78 -89.30 2.50
N VAL A 960 -3.23 -90.18 3.40
CA VAL A 960 -1.85 -90.61 3.27
C VAL A 960 -1.79 -91.80 2.30
N GLY A 961 -1.13 -91.61 1.16
CA GLY A 961 -0.81 -92.63 0.20
C GLY A 961 0.66 -93.07 0.26
N GLY A 962 1.10 -94.06 -0.44
CA GLY A 962 2.49 -94.55 -0.43
C GLY A 962 2.57 -95.98 0.04
N THR A 963 3.79 -96.51 0.33
CA THR A 963 4.05 -97.90 0.64
C THR A 963 4.53 -98.07 2.07
N VAL A 964 3.99 -99.06 2.73
CA VAL A 964 4.47 -99.57 4.03
C VAL A 964 5.23 -100.83 3.83
N GLU A 965 6.42 -100.99 4.35
CA GLU A 965 7.28 -102.15 4.40
C GLU A 965 7.32 -102.67 5.84
N VAL A 966 7.40 -103.94 5.98
CA VAL A 966 7.71 -104.66 7.22
C VAL A 966 9.02 -105.43 7.04
N ARG A 967 9.97 -105.10 7.94
CA ARG A 967 11.31 -105.73 7.91
C ARG A 967 11.56 -106.45 9.25
N ASP A 968 12.37 -107.56 9.19
CA ASP A 968 12.85 -108.25 10.40
C ASP A 968 14.00 -107.42 11.07
N ALA A 969 14.48 -107.94 12.22
CA ALA A 969 15.56 -107.29 12.98
C ALA A 969 16.86 -107.20 12.21
N ALA A 970 17.07 -108.05 11.18
CA ALA A 970 18.25 -108.04 10.25
C ALA A 970 18.03 -107.04 9.08
N GLY A 971 16.92 -106.33 9.02
CA GLY A 971 16.59 -105.34 7.96
C GLY A 971 16.04 -105.99 6.68
N ARG A 972 15.84 -107.34 6.65
CA ARG A 972 15.28 -108.03 5.46
C ARG A 972 13.81 -107.74 5.27
N LEU A 973 13.38 -107.41 4.08
CA LEU A 973 11.97 -107.18 3.75
C LEU A 973 11.13 -108.45 3.91
N LEU A 974 10.11 -108.44 4.69
CA LEU A 974 9.16 -109.50 4.93
C LEU A 974 7.92 -109.45 4.03
N THR A 975 7.39 -108.21 3.93
CA THR A 975 6.22 -107.90 3.11
C THR A 975 6.13 -106.39 2.91
N SER A 976 5.43 -105.97 1.88
CA SER A 976 5.12 -104.56 1.63
C SER A 976 3.74 -104.43 0.96
N GLY A 977 3.14 -103.23 1.07
CA GLY A 977 1.90 -102.93 0.39
C GLY A 977 1.62 -101.46 0.33
N ALA A 978 0.81 -101.02 -0.63
CA ALA A 978 0.37 -99.66 -0.79
C ALA A 978 -0.77 -99.40 0.15
N LEU A 979 -0.76 -98.19 0.69
CA LEU A 979 -1.88 -97.64 1.48
C LEU A 979 -3.08 -97.43 0.56
N ALA A 980 -4.24 -97.83 0.98
CA ALA A 980 -5.53 -97.47 0.44
C ALA A 980 -6.30 -96.74 1.55
N ASP A 981 -6.72 -95.46 1.27
CA ASP A 981 -7.39 -94.57 2.25
C ASP A 981 -6.68 -94.51 3.59
N GLY A 982 -5.33 -94.34 3.55
CA GLY A 982 -4.50 -94.25 4.73
C GLY A 982 -4.24 -95.53 5.50
N SER A 983 -4.70 -96.66 5.07
CA SER A 983 -4.49 -97.97 5.74
C SER A 983 -3.97 -99.04 4.84
N VAL A 984 -3.23 -100.06 5.39
CA VAL A 984 -2.80 -101.20 4.68
C VAL A 984 -2.84 -102.39 5.64
N ARG A 985 -3.24 -103.52 5.07
CA ARG A 985 -3.18 -104.85 5.76
C ARG A 985 -2.12 -105.75 5.05
N LEU A 986 -1.13 -106.19 5.81
CA LEU A 986 0.01 -106.89 5.32
C LEU A 986 0.07 -108.30 6.01
N THR A 987 -0.02 -109.33 5.22
CA THR A 987 0.15 -110.63 5.73
C THR A 987 1.65 -110.96 5.88
N LEU A 988 2.09 -111.24 7.10
CA LEU A 988 3.46 -111.60 7.40
C LEU A 988 3.74 -113.08 7.07
N PRO A 989 4.93 -113.40 6.65
CA PRO A 989 5.34 -114.83 6.40
C PRO A 989 5.28 -115.60 7.73
N VAL A 990 5.24 -116.91 7.66
CA VAL A 990 5.39 -117.70 8.84
C VAL A 990 6.78 -117.64 9.42
N PHE A 991 6.93 -117.49 10.70
CA PHE A 991 8.24 -117.41 11.36
C PHE A 991 8.83 -118.81 11.65
N ALA A 992 10.15 -118.93 11.45
CA ALA A 992 10.87 -120.27 11.52
C ALA A 992 11.38 -120.62 12.92
N SER A 993 11.52 -119.56 13.79
CA SER A 993 12.10 -119.73 15.14
C SER A 993 11.04 -119.31 16.23
N ARG A 994 11.20 -119.84 17.44
CA ARG A 994 10.40 -119.43 18.60
C ARG A 994 11.04 -118.24 19.25
N GLY A 995 10.28 -117.28 19.76
CA GLY A 995 10.70 -116.09 20.47
C GLY A 995 9.94 -114.85 20.04
N ASP A 996 10.26 -113.73 20.59
CA ASP A 996 9.73 -112.53 20.14
C ASP A 996 10.50 -112.01 18.94
N GLU A 997 9.82 -111.75 17.83
CA GLU A 997 10.30 -111.20 16.61
C GLU A 997 9.94 -109.67 16.58
N VAL A 998 10.98 -108.86 16.68
CA VAL A 998 10.77 -107.43 16.59
C VAL A 998 10.86 -107.02 15.14
N LEU A 999 9.76 -106.51 14.62
CA LEU A 999 9.61 -106.03 13.25
C LEU A 999 9.60 -104.50 13.16
N THR A 1000 10.35 -104.05 12.22
CA THR A 1000 10.27 -102.56 11.92
C THR A 1000 9.25 -102.37 10.82
N VAL A 1001 8.17 -101.62 11.10
CA VAL A 1001 7.18 -101.15 10.17
C VAL A 1001 7.61 -99.78 9.69
N ARG A 1002 7.85 -99.66 8.42
CA ARG A 1002 8.38 -98.42 7.85
C ARG A 1002 7.47 -97.99 6.72
N TYR A 1003 6.95 -96.76 6.90
CA TYR A 1003 6.34 -96.00 5.81
C TYR A 1003 7.42 -95.28 5.01
N LEU A 1004 7.45 -95.46 3.71
CA LEU A 1004 8.53 -94.99 2.83
C LEU A 1004 8.35 -93.48 2.47
N GLY A 1005 7.19 -92.94 2.84
CA GLY A 1005 6.84 -91.59 2.47
C GLY A 1005 6.08 -91.47 1.18
N SER A 1006 5.63 -90.26 0.87
CA SER A 1006 5.07 -89.89 -0.44
C SER A 1006 5.48 -88.43 -0.78
N ASP A 1007 5.04 -88.00 -1.91
CA ASP A 1007 5.33 -86.56 -2.27
C ASP A 1007 4.80 -85.56 -1.21
N LEU A 1008 3.77 -85.97 -0.44
CA LEU A 1008 3.09 -85.08 0.50
C LEU A 1008 3.32 -85.44 1.99
N ALA A 1009 3.77 -86.64 2.26
CA ALA A 1009 3.99 -87.17 3.62
C ALA A 1009 5.42 -87.69 3.84
N ALA A 1010 6.02 -87.31 4.95
CA ALA A 1010 7.36 -87.72 5.32
C ALA A 1010 7.40 -89.27 5.72
N PRO A 1011 8.52 -89.99 5.53
CA PRO A 1011 8.67 -91.34 6.00
C PRO A 1011 8.62 -91.36 7.56
N VAL A 1012 7.97 -92.38 8.10
CA VAL A 1012 7.91 -92.63 9.53
C VAL A 1012 8.05 -94.15 9.77
N SER A 1013 8.60 -94.57 10.89
CA SER A 1013 8.77 -95.93 11.25
C SER A 1013 8.40 -96.23 12.71
N THR A 1014 7.89 -97.37 12.97
CA THR A 1014 7.59 -97.88 14.29
C THR A 1014 8.01 -99.36 14.40
N GLN A 1015 8.06 -99.83 15.61
CA GLN A 1015 8.34 -101.25 15.84
C GLN A 1015 7.13 -102.01 16.40
N VAL A 1016 6.95 -103.24 15.97
CA VAL A 1016 5.92 -104.10 16.49
C VAL A 1016 6.54 -105.45 16.83
N THR A 1017 6.07 -106.11 17.85
CA THR A 1017 6.56 -107.44 18.24
C THR A 1017 5.53 -108.46 17.98
N VAL A 1018 5.97 -109.59 17.25
CA VAL A 1018 5.18 -110.80 17.03
C VAL A 1018 5.75 -111.89 17.95
N THR A 1019 4.93 -112.35 18.88
CA THR A 1019 5.35 -113.49 19.72
C THR A 1019 5.12 -114.80 19.01
N VAL A 1020 6.19 -115.57 18.77
CA VAL A 1020 6.14 -116.90 18.03
C VAL A 1020 6.20 -117.98 19.04
N THR A 1021 5.18 -118.93 19.05
CA THR A 1021 5.05 -120.01 20.01
C THR A 1021 5.17 -121.32 19.28
N ASN A 1022 5.31 -122.52 20.02
CA ASN A 1022 5.34 -123.87 19.46
C ASN A 1022 3.95 -124.44 19.20
N ASN A 1023 2.94 -124.00 19.96
CA ASN A 1023 1.57 -124.43 19.83
C ASN A 1023 0.69 -123.16 19.98
#